data_a83a6703807fe5cdab808b832b3dd9e8
#
_entry.id   a83a6703807fe5cdab808b832b3dd9e8
#
_cell.length_a   1.000
_cell.length_b   1.000
_cell.length_c   1.000
_cell.angle_alpha   90.00
_cell.angle_beta   90.00
_cell.angle_gamma   90.00
#
_symmetry.space_group_name_H-M   'P 1'
#
loop_
_entity.id
_entity.type
_entity.pdbx_description
1 polymer ?
#
loop_
_entity_poly.entity_id
_entity_poly.type
_entity_poly.pdbx_seq_one_letter_code
_entity_poly.pdbx_strand_id
1 'polypeptide(L)'
;MANRNEEHFSFISHGLDSDTFSVVRFRGTEHLSECYRYEILLASENAEISFDDVLQNPATLTVHGQHGTDMPVNGVPVYIEQDRKLGGLTLYKITLRPKLFWLTLTHSNQIFLDKSLEDIIGEVLVDGGLNRSEFEFRLQESYPEIDYVCQFRETHLYFISRWMERAGMYYFFEQTDSGEKLVITDSKMSHKPFRQQSQLTYTEPSGLGDAHREESIQSFVCRRHVIPGKVRVKDYNYEKPDLDVEGEADTQQNARGEIYVYGGGHASPEEAKASAQIRADAHLCREQLFHAETTVPGIAPGTLFSMGWHSRNDFNREYLAIGVSNEGSQEAFLTSGISEMLGKKEQEPYYRNSVTAASSDIQYRSECKHKLPYYYGTLSGAKIDAAGLGRYAKLDDQGRYKVIMPFDLSGRKDGKASKYLRMMQPYAGTDYGMHLPLCKGTDVLISFIGGDPDRPVIAGALPNPETPSPVTSKNETMCCIKTASGNTVQLEDKEGGERILIDCPEQDSLISIGATSDSLEDEDEETSNEGITISTEKNLDISVGESYTLEAEGDSESHFHEDYKVKIDGNYEERVHGDGFELNEGWKNEMFLFEKTETNIGTLSETRLLNFNETTIGIFVEITLAFKLLVEMGWQYTIGSELTELRAAKNKFILNEDEITALKELVVADELGLLGETNVLNVTQQFLAVQQNQMVLNQVFVAGDQNNVVGARQAVVADNNVIGAAENRIVAVVDVI
;
A
#
# COMPACT_ATOMS: atom_id res chain seq x y z
N MET A 1 -71.73 -15.76 -3.91
CA MET A 1 -70.42 -16.32 -3.43
C MET A 1 -70.42 -17.79 -3.84
N ALA A 2 -69.31 -18.15 -4.47
CA ALA A 2 -69.06 -19.56 -4.73
C ALA A 2 -68.85 -20.29 -3.41
N ASN A 3 -69.17 -21.56 -3.44
CA ASN A 3 -69.04 -22.37 -2.25
C ASN A 3 -67.59 -22.74 -2.02
N ARG A 4 -66.95 -22.21 -0.96
CA ARG A 4 -65.53 -22.40 -0.66
C ARG A 4 -65.06 -23.86 -0.72
N ASN A 5 -65.95 -24.80 -0.64
CA ASN A 5 -65.59 -26.21 -0.73
C ASN A 5 -65.32 -26.68 -2.16
N GLU A 6 -65.43 -25.81 -3.14
CA GLU A 6 -65.21 -26.16 -4.55
C GLU A 6 -64.11 -25.26 -5.19
N GLU A 7 -63.49 -24.34 -4.43
CA GLU A 7 -62.43 -23.58 -4.95
C GLU A 7 -61.14 -24.42 -5.03
N HIS A 8 -60.60 -24.48 -6.24
CA HIS A 8 -59.29 -25.13 -6.47
C HIS A 8 -58.11 -24.22 -6.15
N PHE A 9 -58.35 -22.93 -6.12
CA PHE A 9 -57.31 -21.92 -5.89
C PHE A 9 -57.85 -20.80 -5.01
N SER A 10 -57.13 -20.41 -3.99
CA SER A 10 -57.47 -19.27 -3.16
C SER A 10 -56.30 -18.29 -3.05
N PHE A 11 -56.62 -17.03 -2.82
CA PHE A 11 -55.60 -15.97 -2.64
C PHE A 11 -55.99 -15.10 -1.44
N ILE A 12 -55.10 -14.95 -0.53
CA ILE A 12 -55.27 -14.13 0.68
C ILE A 12 -54.22 -13.03 0.68
N SER A 13 -54.64 -11.78 0.72
CA SER A 13 -53.77 -10.65 1.01
C SER A 13 -53.94 -10.33 2.49
N HIS A 14 -52.83 -10.34 3.25
CA HIS A 14 -52.92 -10.18 4.71
C HIS A 14 -53.20 -8.71 5.14
N GLY A 15 -53.24 -7.78 4.20
CA GLY A 15 -53.68 -6.40 4.43
C GLY A 15 -55.19 -6.21 4.24
N LEU A 16 -55.91 -7.26 3.86
CA LEU A 16 -57.33 -7.20 3.53
C LEU A 16 -58.07 -8.40 4.13
N ASP A 17 -59.40 -8.36 4.09
CA ASP A 17 -60.23 -9.49 4.51
C ASP A 17 -59.99 -10.69 3.58
N SER A 18 -59.99 -11.88 4.14
CA SER A 18 -59.57 -13.11 3.46
C SER A 18 -60.48 -13.56 2.29
N ASP A 19 -61.64 -12.94 2.13
CA ASP A 19 -62.59 -13.20 1.04
C ASP A 19 -62.68 -12.04 0.03
N THR A 20 -61.78 -11.09 0.14
CA THR A 20 -61.70 -9.93 -0.78
C THR A 20 -61.47 -10.35 -2.21
N PHE A 21 -60.69 -11.40 -2.43
CA PHE A 21 -60.31 -11.85 -3.75
C PHE A 21 -60.65 -13.33 -4.01
N SER A 22 -61.11 -13.61 -5.22
CA SER A 22 -61.20 -14.97 -5.77
C SER A 22 -60.22 -15.10 -6.93
N VAL A 23 -59.51 -16.22 -7.01
CA VAL A 23 -58.54 -16.48 -8.08
C VAL A 23 -59.29 -16.85 -9.37
N VAL A 24 -59.04 -16.14 -10.44
CA VAL A 24 -59.53 -16.47 -11.79
C VAL A 24 -58.59 -17.43 -12.48
N ARG A 25 -57.35 -17.06 -12.53
CA ARG A 25 -56.24 -17.87 -13.05
C ARG A 25 -54.91 -17.33 -12.55
N PHE A 26 -53.91 -18.17 -12.64
CA PHE A 26 -52.54 -17.75 -12.33
C PHE A 26 -51.56 -18.48 -13.23
N ARG A 27 -50.37 -17.90 -13.31
CA ARG A 27 -49.19 -18.48 -13.94
C ARG A 27 -47.97 -18.15 -13.10
N GLY A 28 -47.24 -19.17 -12.71
CA GLY A 28 -46.04 -19.01 -11.89
C GLY A 28 -44.81 -19.61 -12.53
N THR A 29 -43.65 -19.04 -12.26
CA THR A 29 -42.37 -19.60 -12.65
C THR A 29 -41.40 -19.53 -11.46
N GLU A 30 -40.73 -20.63 -11.23
CA GLU A 30 -39.80 -20.81 -10.13
C GLU A 30 -38.55 -21.53 -10.65
N HIS A 31 -37.37 -21.10 -10.22
CA HIS A 31 -36.11 -21.79 -10.53
C HIS A 31 -35.18 -21.72 -9.35
N LEU A 32 -34.27 -22.68 -9.26
CA LEU A 32 -33.12 -22.57 -8.32
C LEU A 32 -32.33 -21.30 -8.61
N SER A 33 -31.98 -20.60 -7.57
CA SER A 33 -31.21 -19.32 -7.63
C SER A 33 -31.93 -18.20 -8.37
N GLU A 34 -33.26 -18.21 -8.39
CA GLU A 34 -34.08 -17.12 -8.95
C GLU A 34 -35.29 -16.83 -8.05
N CYS A 35 -35.65 -15.56 -7.99
CA CYS A 35 -36.89 -15.18 -7.32
C CYS A 35 -38.09 -15.63 -8.14
N TYR A 36 -38.92 -16.47 -7.58
CA TYR A 36 -40.16 -16.89 -8.28
C TYR A 36 -41.04 -15.69 -8.62
N ARG A 37 -41.92 -15.92 -9.61
CA ARG A 37 -42.88 -14.92 -10.06
C ARG A 37 -44.21 -15.58 -10.37
N TYR A 38 -45.26 -15.13 -9.70
CA TYR A 38 -46.63 -15.53 -9.98
C TYR A 38 -47.44 -14.34 -10.45
N GLU A 39 -48.03 -14.46 -11.64
CA GLU A 39 -48.94 -13.48 -12.19
C GLU A 39 -50.36 -14.05 -11.97
N ILE A 40 -51.12 -13.36 -11.17
CA ILE A 40 -52.42 -13.84 -10.69
C ILE A 40 -53.51 -12.88 -11.16
N LEU A 41 -54.49 -13.39 -11.82
CA LEU A 41 -55.72 -12.65 -12.15
C LEU A 41 -56.77 -12.97 -11.08
N LEU A 42 -57.21 -11.95 -10.43
CA LEU A 42 -58.17 -12.01 -9.31
C LEU A 42 -59.46 -11.31 -9.68
N ALA A 43 -60.52 -11.72 -9.05
CA ALA A 43 -61.85 -11.06 -9.12
C ALA A 43 -62.28 -10.62 -7.73
N SER A 44 -62.86 -9.43 -7.63
CA SER A 44 -63.44 -8.90 -6.40
C SER A 44 -64.74 -8.16 -6.65
N GLU A 45 -65.65 -8.23 -5.70
CA GLU A 45 -66.88 -7.41 -5.76
C GLU A 45 -66.57 -5.94 -5.42
N ASN A 46 -65.49 -5.73 -4.69
CA ASN A 46 -65.02 -4.39 -4.33
C ASN A 46 -64.21 -3.77 -5.49
N ALA A 47 -64.70 -2.66 -6.01
CA ALA A 47 -64.05 -1.92 -7.08
C ALA A 47 -63.11 -0.82 -6.55
N GLU A 48 -63.03 -0.64 -5.22
CA GLU A 48 -62.27 0.46 -4.61
C GLU A 48 -61.22 -0.07 -3.63
N ILE A 49 -60.57 -1.14 -4.01
CA ILE A 49 -59.48 -1.71 -3.22
C ILE A 49 -58.30 -0.76 -3.25
N SER A 50 -57.82 -0.38 -2.08
CA SER A 50 -56.60 0.41 -1.94
C SER A 50 -55.39 -0.44 -2.37
N PHE A 51 -54.62 0.08 -3.27
CA PHE A 51 -53.41 -0.62 -3.73
C PHE A 51 -52.30 -0.66 -2.63
N ASP A 52 -52.32 0.33 -1.75
CA ASP A 52 -51.37 0.37 -0.63
C ASP A 52 -51.67 -0.75 0.39
N ASP A 53 -52.94 -1.17 0.52
CA ASP A 53 -53.32 -2.26 1.42
C ASP A 53 -52.95 -3.66 0.83
N VAL A 54 -52.55 -3.70 -0.43
CA VAL A 54 -52.13 -4.93 -1.11
C VAL A 54 -50.60 -4.95 -1.28
N LEU A 55 -50.02 -3.85 -1.79
CA LEU A 55 -48.61 -3.79 -2.11
C LEU A 55 -47.76 -3.95 -0.85
N GLN A 56 -46.70 -4.73 -0.97
CA GLN A 56 -45.71 -5.01 0.06
C GLN A 56 -46.25 -5.74 1.31
N ASN A 57 -47.53 -5.94 1.42
CA ASN A 57 -48.11 -6.78 2.48
C ASN A 57 -47.96 -8.27 2.12
N PRO A 58 -47.75 -9.15 3.09
CA PRO A 58 -47.69 -10.59 2.79
C PRO A 58 -48.97 -11.07 2.13
N ALA A 59 -48.81 -12.01 1.21
CA ALA A 59 -49.94 -12.65 0.55
C ALA A 59 -49.61 -14.10 0.25
N THR A 60 -50.67 -14.92 0.18
CA THR A 60 -50.56 -16.36 -0.07
C THR A 60 -51.51 -16.77 -1.18
N LEU A 61 -50.96 -17.34 -2.25
CA LEU A 61 -51.70 -18.10 -3.24
C LEU A 61 -51.69 -19.57 -2.81
N THR A 62 -52.86 -20.20 -2.68
CA THR A 62 -52.93 -21.64 -2.35
C THR A 62 -53.52 -22.41 -3.53
N VAL A 63 -52.84 -23.45 -3.96
CA VAL A 63 -53.34 -24.46 -4.87
C VAL A 63 -53.81 -25.63 -4.01
N HIS A 64 -55.10 -25.88 -4.00
CA HIS A 64 -55.69 -26.96 -3.22
C HIS A 64 -55.54 -28.29 -3.96
N GLY A 65 -54.71 -29.16 -3.41
CA GLY A 65 -54.49 -30.48 -3.98
C GLY A 65 -55.54 -31.50 -3.56
N GLN A 66 -55.56 -32.63 -4.25
CA GLN A 66 -56.40 -33.74 -3.87
C GLN A 66 -55.97 -34.28 -2.50
N HIS A 67 -56.91 -34.77 -1.76
CA HIS A 67 -56.63 -35.33 -0.41
C HIS A 67 -56.05 -34.36 0.60
N GLY A 68 -56.29 -33.05 0.43
CA GLY A 68 -55.83 -32.02 1.37
C GLY A 68 -54.34 -31.75 1.34
N THR A 69 -53.72 -31.98 0.20
CA THR A 69 -52.31 -31.62 -0.04
C THR A 69 -52.24 -30.23 -0.65
N ASP A 70 -52.39 -29.22 0.16
CA ASP A 70 -52.34 -27.85 -0.31
C ASP A 70 -50.90 -27.40 -0.61
N MET A 71 -50.76 -26.59 -1.65
CA MET A 71 -49.52 -25.94 -2.02
C MET A 71 -49.66 -24.43 -1.80
N PRO A 72 -49.21 -23.91 -0.68
CA PRO A 72 -49.14 -22.48 -0.49
C PRO A 72 -47.95 -21.91 -1.27
N VAL A 73 -48.13 -20.73 -1.80
CA VAL A 73 -47.06 -19.88 -2.35
C VAL A 73 -47.17 -18.54 -1.65
N ASN A 74 -46.30 -18.36 -0.67
CA ASN A 74 -46.23 -17.13 0.11
C ASN A 74 -45.40 -16.10 -0.64
N GLY A 75 -45.51 -14.83 -0.30
CA GLY A 75 -44.71 -13.77 -0.83
C GLY A 75 -45.31 -12.40 -0.63
N VAL A 76 -44.85 -11.45 -1.41
CA VAL A 76 -45.29 -10.08 -1.38
C VAL A 76 -45.74 -9.65 -2.78
N PRO A 77 -46.94 -9.02 -2.91
CA PRO A 77 -47.34 -8.38 -4.14
C PRO A 77 -46.42 -7.19 -4.45
N VAL A 78 -45.79 -7.23 -5.61
CA VAL A 78 -44.89 -6.18 -6.09
C VAL A 78 -45.50 -5.36 -7.22
N TYR A 79 -46.66 -5.75 -7.68
CA TYR A 79 -47.40 -5.07 -8.73
C TYR A 79 -48.89 -5.38 -8.57
N ILE A 80 -49.73 -4.38 -8.73
CA ILE A 80 -51.18 -4.51 -8.79
C ILE A 80 -51.70 -3.59 -9.89
N GLU A 81 -52.69 -4.09 -10.64
CA GLU A 81 -53.40 -3.37 -11.69
C GLU A 81 -54.89 -3.68 -11.58
N GLN A 82 -55.75 -2.68 -11.58
CA GLN A 82 -57.16 -2.87 -11.78
C GLN A 82 -57.41 -2.94 -13.30
N ASP A 83 -57.76 -4.13 -13.80
CA ASP A 83 -57.88 -4.36 -15.23
C ASP A 83 -59.24 -3.82 -15.75
N ARG A 84 -60.28 -4.55 -15.51
CA ARG A 84 -61.59 -4.19 -16.06
C ARG A 84 -62.69 -4.69 -15.13
N LYS A 85 -63.91 -4.21 -15.38
CA LYS A 85 -65.09 -4.68 -14.70
C LYS A 85 -65.86 -5.65 -15.63
N LEU A 86 -66.32 -6.77 -15.08
CA LEU A 86 -66.96 -7.82 -15.83
C LEU A 86 -68.10 -8.42 -14.98
N GLY A 87 -69.38 -8.26 -15.42
CA GLY A 87 -70.53 -8.86 -14.77
C GLY A 87 -70.69 -8.50 -13.29
N GLY A 88 -70.28 -7.36 -12.86
CA GLY A 88 -70.36 -6.97 -11.45
C GLY A 88 -69.04 -7.15 -10.68
N LEU A 89 -68.15 -7.98 -11.16
CA LEU A 89 -66.83 -8.19 -10.57
C LEU A 89 -65.82 -7.26 -11.19
N THR A 90 -64.89 -6.81 -10.41
CA THR A 90 -63.71 -6.04 -10.86
C THR A 90 -62.50 -6.97 -10.90
N LEU A 91 -61.79 -6.97 -11.99
CA LEU A 91 -60.64 -7.83 -12.19
C LEU A 91 -59.37 -7.07 -11.79
N TYR A 92 -58.51 -7.73 -11.05
CA TYR A 92 -57.23 -7.23 -10.61
C TYR A 92 -56.11 -8.17 -11.06
N LYS A 93 -55.00 -7.62 -11.52
CA LYS A 93 -53.78 -8.39 -11.79
C LYS A 93 -52.77 -8.11 -10.71
N ILE A 94 -52.24 -9.15 -10.12
CA ILE A 94 -51.21 -9.04 -9.11
C ILE A 94 -49.98 -9.85 -9.55
N THR A 95 -48.78 -9.30 -9.28
CA THR A 95 -47.56 -10.09 -9.36
C THR A 95 -47.01 -10.35 -7.96
N LEU A 96 -47.00 -11.61 -7.57
CA LEU A 96 -46.47 -12.09 -6.29
C LEU A 96 -45.03 -12.53 -6.47
N ARG A 97 -44.13 -12.08 -5.58
CA ARG A 97 -42.69 -12.40 -5.56
C ARG A 97 -42.25 -12.73 -4.14
N PRO A 98 -41.12 -13.43 -3.94
CA PRO A 98 -40.55 -13.58 -2.60
C PRO A 98 -40.00 -12.23 -2.07
N LYS A 99 -39.91 -12.09 -0.76
CA LYS A 99 -39.29 -10.90 -0.14
C LYS A 99 -37.89 -10.64 -0.64
N LEU A 100 -37.14 -11.69 -0.99
CA LEU A 100 -35.81 -11.55 -1.59
C LEU A 100 -35.80 -10.59 -2.78
N PHE A 101 -36.93 -10.39 -3.46
CA PHE A 101 -37.06 -9.42 -4.54
C PHE A 101 -36.74 -8.00 -4.11
N TRP A 102 -36.95 -7.64 -2.85
CA TRP A 102 -36.63 -6.30 -2.34
C TRP A 102 -35.16 -5.94 -2.54
N LEU A 103 -34.27 -6.93 -2.55
CA LEU A 103 -32.86 -6.74 -2.80
C LEU A 103 -32.57 -6.23 -4.23
N THR A 104 -33.54 -6.28 -5.13
CA THR A 104 -33.41 -5.68 -6.47
C THR A 104 -33.63 -4.17 -6.45
N LEU A 105 -34.24 -3.65 -5.40
CA LEU A 105 -34.64 -2.25 -5.29
C LEU A 105 -33.52 -1.38 -4.71
N THR A 106 -32.57 -1.99 -4.03
CA THR A 106 -31.45 -1.28 -3.40
C THR A 106 -30.19 -1.42 -4.26
N HIS A 107 -29.73 -0.30 -4.77
CA HIS A 107 -28.44 -0.15 -5.42
C HIS A 107 -27.45 0.41 -4.41
N SER A 108 -26.33 -0.27 -4.17
CA SER A 108 -25.41 0.14 -3.13
C SER A 108 -23.95 0.16 -3.60
N ASN A 109 -23.12 0.85 -2.82
CA ASN A 109 -21.67 0.86 -2.91
C ASN A 109 -21.13 0.76 -1.49
N GLN A 110 -20.59 -0.37 -1.12
CA GLN A 110 -20.09 -0.61 0.23
C GLN A 110 -18.96 -1.62 0.25
N ILE A 111 -18.26 -1.65 1.35
CA ILE A 111 -17.05 -2.46 1.53
C ILE A 111 -17.23 -3.35 2.76
N PHE A 112 -16.96 -4.62 2.58
CA PHE A 112 -16.89 -5.61 3.66
C PHE A 112 -15.41 -5.94 3.89
N LEU A 113 -14.98 -5.97 5.15
CA LEU A 113 -13.61 -6.23 5.55
C LEU A 113 -13.59 -7.38 6.55
N ASP A 114 -12.66 -8.32 6.33
CA ASP A 114 -12.38 -9.41 7.25
C ASP A 114 -13.67 -10.15 7.64
N LYS A 115 -14.43 -10.61 6.64
CA LYS A 115 -15.71 -11.32 6.83
C LYS A 115 -15.80 -12.55 5.96
N SER A 116 -16.47 -13.57 6.47
CA SER A 116 -16.83 -14.74 5.69
C SER A 116 -17.92 -14.40 4.66
N LEU A 117 -18.01 -15.22 3.62
CA LEU A 117 -19.04 -15.02 2.60
C LEU A 117 -20.45 -15.23 3.17
N GLU A 118 -20.60 -16.10 4.16
CA GLU A 118 -21.85 -16.31 4.88
C GLU A 118 -22.27 -15.04 5.64
N ASP A 119 -21.33 -14.41 6.34
CA ASP A 119 -21.60 -13.16 7.07
C ASP A 119 -22.01 -12.04 6.12
N ILE A 120 -21.26 -11.89 5.01
CA ILE A 120 -21.54 -10.85 4.00
C ILE A 120 -22.94 -11.02 3.42
N ILE A 121 -23.27 -12.23 2.99
CA ILE A 121 -24.61 -12.51 2.42
C ILE A 121 -25.67 -12.26 3.49
N GLY A 122 -25.44 -12.74 4.72
CA GLY A 122 -26.39 -12.56 5.82
C GLY A 122 -26.63 -11.10 6.17
N GLU A 123 -25.60 -10.25 6.10
CA GLU A 123 -25.76 -8.81 6.33
C GLU A 123 -26.58 -8.17 5.21
N VAL A 124 -26.25 -8.49 3.97
CA VAL A 124 -26.96 -7.93 2.81
C VAL A 124 -28.43 -8.36 2.77
N LEU A 125 -28.74 -9.59 3.20
CA LEU A 125 -30.13 -10.04 3.32
C LEU A 125 -30.89 -9.24 4.39
N VAL A 126 -30.26 -8.98 5.52
CA VAL A 126 -30.86 -8.19 6.59
C VAL A 126 -31.02 -6.71 6.19
N ASP A 127 -30.00 -6.16 5.54
CA ASP A 127 -30.04 -4.79 5.02
C ASP A 127 -31.13 -4.64 3.94
N GLY A 128 -31.35 -5.69 3.15
CA GLY A 128 -32.43 -5.79 2.17
C GLY A 128 -33.81 -6.02 2.76
N GLY A 129 -33.94 -6.09 4.08
CA GLY A 129 -35.21 -6.17 4.79
C GLY A 129 -35.71 -7.58 5.16
N LEU A 130 -34.89 -8.61 5.02
CA LEU A 130 -35.22 -9.95 5.52
C LEU A 130 -34.83 -10.09 7.00
N ASN A 131 -35.70 -10.77 7.75
CA ASN A 131 -35.37 -11.15 9.12
C ASN A 131 -34.50 -12.41 9.15
N ARG A 132 -33.69 -12.56 10.20
CA ARG A 132 -32.86 -13.76 10.39
C ARG A 132 -33.61 -15.08 10.40
N SER A 133 -34.91 -15.09 10.67
CA SER A 133 -35.77 -16.29 10.63
C SER A 133 -36.29 -16.63 9.23
N GLU A 134 -36.18 -15.70 8.29
CA GLU A 134 -36.71 -15.85 6.93
C GLU A 134 -35.67 -16.45 5.98
N PHE A 135 -34.45 -16.66 6.44
CA PHE A 135 -33.41 -17.35 5.66
C PHE A 135 -32.58 -18.31 6.52
N GLU A 136 -31.95 -19.27 5.86
CA GLU A 136 -31.16 -20.31 6.51
C GLU A 136 -30.00 -20.74 5.60
N PHE A 137 -28.80 -20.82 6.17
CA PHE A 137 -27.65 -21.42 5.49
C PHE A 137 -27.56 -22.91 5.84
N ARG A 138 -27.54 -23.76 4.82
CA ARG A 138 -27.34 -25.22 4.93
C ARG A 138 -26.10 -25.60 4.15
N LEU A 139 -24.95 -25.08 4.59
CA LEU A 139 -23.68 -25.24 3.91
C LEU A 139 -22.93 -26.45 4.45
N GLN A 140 -22.15 -27.09 3.60
CA GLN A 140 -21.22 -28.15 3.98
C GLN A 140 -19.78 -27.68 3.92
N GLU A 141 -19.46 -26.80 2.98
CA GLU A 141 -18.14 -26.23 2.87
C GLU A 141 -18.03 -25.09 3.87
N SER A 142 -16.79 -24.79 4.25
CA SER A 142 -16.49 -23.65 5.10
C SER A 142 -15.85 -22.54 4.26
N TYR A 143 -16.38 -21.36 4.40
CA TYR A 143 -15.93 -20.20 3.63
C TYR A 143 -15.08 -19.29 4.53
N PRO A 144 -13.78 -19.21 4.30
CA PRO A 144 -12.90 -18.38 5.13
C PRO A 144 -13.21 -16.89 4.98
N GLU A 145 -12.69 -16.09 5.89
CA GLU A 145 -12.84 -14.65 5.84
C GLU A 145 -12.05 -14.09 4.66
N ILE A 146 -12.66 -13.14 4.00
CA ILE A 146 -12.07 -12.42 2.87
C ILE A 146 -11.69 -11.02 3.36
N ASP A 147 -10.45 -10.63 3.14
CA ASP A 147 -9.91 -9.38 3.63
C ASP A 147 -10.60 -8.13 3.06
N TYR A 148 -11.17 -8.24 1.86
CA TYR A 148 -11.82 -7.12 1.19
C TYR A 148 -12.79 -7.60 0.11
N VAL A 149 -14.04 -7.23 0.24
CA VAL A 149 -15.10 -7.46 -0.74
C VAL A 149 -15.82 -6.15 -0.98
N CYS A 150 -16.03 -5.81 -2.24
CA CYS A 150 -16.66 -4.55 -2.63
C CYS A 150 -17.96 -4.81 -3.41
N GLN A 151 -19.06 -4.32 -2.90
CA GLN A 151 -20.25 -4.12 -3.70
C GLN A 151 -20.13 -2.79 -4.42
N PHE A 152 -20.16 -2.77 -5.73
CA PHE A 152 -19.94 -1.54 -6.49
C PHE A 152 -20.93 -1.41 -7.65
N ARG A 153 -21.84 -0.43 -7.56
CA ARG A 153 -22.84 -0.11 -8.59
C ARG A 153 -23.68 -1.30 -9.01
N GLU A 154 -24.08 -2.11 -8.06
CA GLU A 154 -24.93 -3.29 -8.30
C GLU A 154 -26.01 -3.37 -7.25
N THR A 155 -27.11 -4.07 -7.56
CA THR A 155 -28.16 -4.30 -6.58
C THR A 155 -27.68 -5.31 -5.53
N HIS A 156 -28.28 -5.29 -4.36
CA HIS A 156 -28.01 -6.29 -3.34
C HIS A 156 -28.20 -7.71 -3.86
N LEU A 157 -29.28 -7.97 -4.62
CA LEU A 157 -29.52 -9.30 -5.18
C LEU A 157 -28.43 -9.69 -6.18
N TYR A 158 -28.04 -8.78 -7.06
CA TYR A 158 -26.99 -9.07 -8.05
C TYR A 158 -25.65 -9.38 -7.35
N PHE A 159 -25.33 -8.61 -6.33
CA PHE A 159 -24.11 -8.77 -5.55
C PHE A 159 -24.03 -10.14 -4.88
N ILE A 160 -25.06 -10.52 -4.10
CA ILE A 160 -25.02 -11.83 -3.43
C ILE A 160 -25.11 -12.98 -4.43
N SER A 161 -25.85 -12.81 -5.54
CA SER A 161 -25.96 -13.86 -6.56
C SER A 161 -24.62 -14.16 -7.23
N ARG A 162 -23.84 -13.13 -7.61
CA ARG A 162 -22.54 -13.35 -8.23
C ARG A 162 -21.54 -14.02 -7.27
N TRP A 163 -21.61 -13.70 -5.98
CA TRP A 163 -20.76 -14.33 -4.98
C TRP A 163 -21.18 -15.77 -4.68
N MET A 164 -22.49 -16.02 -4.59
CA MET A 164 -23.01 -17.39 -4.44
C MET A 164 -22.62 -18.28 -5.64
N GLU A 165 -22.81 -17.77 -6.86
CA GLU A 165 -22.44 -18.49 -8.09
C GLU A 165 -20.94 -18.82 -8.11
N ARG A 166 -20.10 -17.86 -7.71
CA ARG A 166 -18.66 -18.02 -7.67
C ARG A 166 -18.22 -19.05 -6.61
N ALA A 167 -18.92 -19.08 -5.50
CA ALA A 167 -18.64 -19.98 -4.39
C ALA A 167 -19.30 -21.35 -4.55
N GLY A 168 -20.10 -21.55 -5.59
CA GLY A 168 -20.83 -22.78 -5.80
C GLY A 168 -22.07 -22.92 -4.94
N MET A 169 -22.49 -21.85 -4.27
CA MET A 169 -23.75 -21.81 -3.54
C MET A 169 -24.93 -21.59 -4.49
N TYR A 170 -26.08 -22.00 -4.07
CA TYR A 170 -27.34 -21.75 -4.75
C TYR A 170 -28.45 -21.69 -3.73
N TYR A 171 -29.64 -21.19 -4.14
CA TYR A 171 -30.75 -21.04 -3.20
C TYR A 171 -32.07 -21.49 -3.78
N PHE A 172 -32.99 -21.78 -2.87
CA PHE A 172 -34.40 -22.12 -3.16
C PHE A 172 -35.28 -21.67 -1.99
N PHE A 173 -36.59 -21.79 -2.17
CA PHE A 173 -37.55 -21.37 -1.16
C PHE A 173 -38.30 -22.57 -0.60
N GLU A 174 -38.39 -22.68 0.72
CA GLU A 174 -39.28 -23.58 1.40
C GLU A 174 -40.51 -22.76 1.82
N GLN A 175 -41.70 -23.27 1.47
CA GLN A 175 -42.97 -22.67 1.89
C GLN A 175 -43.34 -23.18 3.27
N THR A 176 -43.65 -22.28 4.21
CA THR A 176 -44.04 -22.62 5.59
C THR A 176 -45.32 -21.90 5.97
N ASP A 177 -45.93 -22.30 7.09
CA ASP A 177 -47.15 -21.65 7.59
C ASP A 177 -46.92 -20.17 7.96
N SER A 178 -45.68 -19.76 8.18
CA SER A 178 -45.34 -18.39 8.55
C SER A 178 -44.83 -17.54 7.38
N GLY A 179 -44.75 -18.08 6.17
CA GLY A 179 -44.26 -17.40 4.99
C GLY A 179 -43.23 -18.25 4.24
N GLU A 180 -42.59 -17.67 3.27
CA GLU A 180 -41.50 -18.32 2.56
C GLU A 180 -40.18 -18.21 3.35
N LYS A 181 -39.37 -19.24 3.28
CA LYS A 181 -38.05 -19.30 3.86
C LYS A 181 -37.01 -19.51 2.78
N LEU A 182 -36.07 -18.60 2.66
CA LEU A 182 -34.95 -18.70 1.75
C LEU A 182 -33.92 -19.70 2.31
N VAL A 183 -33.58 -20.71 1.56
CA VAL A 183 -32.55 -21.69 1.91
C VAL A 183 -31.36 -21.54 0.97
N ILE A 184 -30.20 -21.24 1.51
CA ILE A 184 -28.94 -21.10 0.78
C ILE A 184 -28.10 -22.33 1.08
N THR A 185 -27.63 -23.00 0.05
CA THR A 185 -26.85 -24.25 0.19
C THR A 185 -25.77 -24.38 -0.88
N ASP A 186 -24.82 -25.25 -0.59
CA ASP A 186 -23.78 -25.68 -1.51
C ASP A 186 -23.84 -27.20 -1.77
N SER A 187 -24.82 -27.88 -1.21
CA SER A 187 -24.85 -29.35 -1.16
C SER A 187 -26.19 -29.95 -1.57
N LYS A 188 -26.11 -30.98 -2.36
CA LYS A 188 -27.29 -31.78 -2.72
C LYS A 188 -27.95 -32.47 -1.53
N MET A 189 -27.25 -32.57 -0.39
CA MET A 189 -27.80 -33.19 0.83
C MET A 189 -28.86 -32.33 1.52
N SER A 190 -28.98 -31.07 1.14
CA SER A 190 -29.97 -30.13 1.71
C SER A 190 -31.36 -30.30 1.12
N HIS A 191 -31.48 -31.04 0.05
CA HIS A 191 -32.74 -31.24 -0.62
C HIS A 191 -33.61 -32.27 0.11
N LYS A 192 -34.90 -32.02 0.14
CA LYS A 192 -35.87 -32.88 0.81
C LYS A 192 -36.82 -33.47 -0.20
N PRO A 193 -37.33 -34.69 0.07
CA PRO A 193 -38.43 -35.23 -0.74
C PRO A 193 -39.61 -34.28 -0.74
N PHE A 194 -40.21 -34.11 -1.87
CA PHE A 194 -41.41 -33.32 -2.10
C PHE A 194 -42.58 -33.79 -1.22
N ARG A 195 -42.78 -35.12 -1.12
CA ARG A 195 -43.72 -35.80 -0.22
C ARG A 195 -43.02 -37.00 0.36
N GLN A 196 -43.39 -37.40 1.57
CA GLN A 196 -42.65 -38.43 2.30
C GLN A 196 -42.62 -39.81 1.65
N GLN A 197 -43.56 -40.17 0.83
CA GLN A 197 -43.69 -41.54 0.28
C GLN A 197 -44.09 -41.58 -1.17
N SER A 198 -43.85 -40.53 -1.92
CA SER A 198 -44.49 -40.45 -3.24
C SER A 198 -43.54 -40.76 -4.37
N GLN A 199 -43.61 -41.95 -4.85
CA GLN A 199 -43.20 -42.20 -6.22
C GLN A 199 -44.34 -41.72 -7.11
N LEU A 200 -44.07 -40.72 -7.91
CA LEU A 200 -45.06 -40.18 -8.85
C LEU A 200 -45.28 -41.16 -9.99
N THR A 201 -46.54 -41.43 -10.31
CA THR A 201 -46.89 -42.34 -11.38
C THR A 201 -46.74 -41.64 -12.72
N TYR A 202 -46.03 -42.28 -13.64
CA TYR A 202 -46.09 -41.89 -15.04
C TYR A 202 -47.30 -42.52 -15.71
N THR A 203 -48.12 -41.70 -16.36
CA THR A 203 -49.34 -42.15 -17.03
C THR A 203 -49.35 -41.62 -18.46
N GLU A 204 -49.31 -42.51 -19.45
CA GLU A 204 -49.42 -42.09 -20.84
C GLU A 204 -50.78 -41.52 -21.14
N PRO A 205 -50.87 -40.41 -21.88
CA PRO A 205 -52.12 -39.80 -22.25
C PRO A 205 -52.98 -40.75 -23.14
N SER A 206 -53.91 -41.40 -22.58
CA SER A 206 -54.76 -42.42 -23.27
C SER A 206 -55.91 -41.85 -24.09
N GLY A 207 -56.09 -40.54 -24.03
CA GLY A 207 -57.23 -39.89 -24.72
C GLY A 207 -58.61 -40.13 -24.09
N LEU A 208 -58.69 -40.92 -23.03
CA LEU A 208 -59.86 -41.06 -22.21
C LEU A 208 -59.80 -40.05 -21.06
N GLY A 209 -60.85 -39.27 -20.85
CA GLY A 209 -60.90 -38.10 -20.02
C GLY A 209 -60.50 -38.23 -18.56
N ASP A 210 -60.28 -39.43 -18.04
CA ASP A 210 -59.89 -39.63 -16.63
C ASP A 210 -58.44 -39.40 -16.31
N ALA A 211 -57.59 -39.43 -17.34
CA ALA A 211 -56.13 -39.19 -17.14
C ALA A 211 -55.78 -37.78 -16.61
N HIS A 212 -56.73 -36.85 -16.73
CA HIS A 212 -56.51 -35.47 -16.24
C HIS A 212 -57.00 -35.27 -14.79
N ARG A 213 -57.55 -36.30 -14.18
CA ARG A 213 -58.13 -36.19 -12.83
C ARG A 213 -57.19 -36.66 -11.72
N GLU A 214 -56.18 -37.47 -12.05
CA GLU A 214 -55.28 -37.98 -11.06
C GLU A 214 -53.93 -37.21 -11.13
N GLU A 215 -53.37 -37.00 -9.96
CA GLU A 215 -52.04 -36.38 -9.84
C GLU A 215 -50.98 -37.32 -10.45
N SER A 216 -50.50 -37.02 -11.65
CA SER A 216 -49.60 -37.90 -12.39
C SER A 216 -48.63 -37.11 -13.29
N ILE A 217 -47.55 -37.75 -13.69
CA ILE A 217 -46.65 -37.27 -14.73
C ILE A 217 -47.18 -37.74 -16.07
N GLN A 218 -47.52 -36.82 -16.95
CA GLN A 218 -48.18 -37.10 -18.24
C GLN A 218 -47.18 -37.10 -19.41
N SER A 219 -46.06 -36.43 -19.25
CA SER A 219 -44.99 -36.39 -20.25
C SER A 219 -43.66 -36.34 -19.55
N PHE A 220 -42.67 -37.05 -20.06
CA PHE A 220 -41.36 -37.05 -19.49
C PHE A 220 -40.32 -37.15 -20.61
N VAL A 221 -39.62 -36.04 -20.86
CA VAL A 221 -38.67 -35.89 -21.97
C VAL A 221 -37.30 -35.68 -21.44
N CYS A 222 -36.34 -36.50 -21.88
CA CYS A 222 -34.93 -36.34 -21.58
C CYS A 222 -34.25 -35.56 -22.71
N ARG A 223 -33.55 -34.52 -22.34
CA ARG A 223 -32.69 -33.73 -23.25
C ARG A 223 -31.24 -33.82 -22.80
N ARG A 224 -30.39 -34.08 -23.75
CA ARG A 224 -28.95 -34.14 -23.47
C ARG A 224 -28.20 -33.17 -24.39
N HIS A 225 -27.27 -32.44 -23.82
CA HIS A 225 -26.49 -31.46 -24.51
C HIS A 225 -25.00 -31.85 -24.51
N VAL A 226 -24.25 -31.42 -25.52
CA VAL A 226 -22.82 -31.49 -25.48
C VAL A 226 -22.30 -30.35 -24.62
N ILE A 227 -21.45 -30.66 -23.68
CA ILE A 227 -20.83 -29.71 -22.77
C ILE A 227 -19.32 -29.68 -22.98
N PRO A 228 -18.62 -28.61 -22.57
CA PRO A 228 -17.16 -28.57 -22.63
C PRO A 228 -16.58 -29.68 -21.78
N GLY A 229 -15.46 -30.27 -22.26
CA GLY A 229 -14.82 -31.39 -21.59
C GLY A 229 -14.00 -31.02 -20.37
N LYS A 230 -13.57 -29.76 -20.28
CA LYS A 230 -12.63 -29.33 -19.24
C LYS A 230 -12.85 -27.87 -18.91
N VAL A 231 -12.60 -27.53 -17.68
CA VAL A 231 -12.50 -26.13 -17.21
C VAL A 231 -11.10 -25.95 -16.61
N ARG A 232 -10.43 -24.88 -17.02
CA ARG A 232 -9.14 -24.45 -16.47
C ARG A 232 -9.30 -23.05 -15.90
N VAL A 233 -8.79 -22.82 -14.71
CA VAL A 233 -8.77 -21.51 -14.05
C VAL A 233 -7.33 -21.17 -13.73
N LYS A 234 -6.91 -19.96 -14.05
CA LYS A 234 -5.57 -19.47 -13.73
C LYS A 234 -5.66 -18.05 -13.16
N ASP A 235 -4.77 -17.73 -12.23
CA ASP A 235 -4.71 -16.40 -11.62
C ASP A 235 -3.26 -16.02 -11.31
N TYR A 236 -3.09 -14.81 -10.82
CA TYR A 236 -1.80 -14.28 -10.37
C TYR A 236 -1.91 -13.78 -8.93
N ASN A 237 -1.16 -14.43 -8.05
CA ASN A 237 -1.05 -13.98 -6.67
C ASN A 237 0.20 -13.10 -6.52
N TYR A 238 -0.01 -11.81 -6.28
CA TYR A 238 1.10 -10.86 -6.13
C TYR A 238 1.86 -11.02 -4.80
N GLU A 239 1.27 -11.69 -3.81
CA GLU A 239 1.93 -11.92 -2.53
C GLU A 239 2.89 -13.11 -2.61
N LYS A 240 2.68 -13.97 -3.58
CA LYS A 240 3.52 -15.11 -3.90
C LYS A 240 3.70 -15.21 -5.41
N PRO A 241 4.46 -14.28 -6.01
CA PRO A 241 4.53 -14.17 -7.48
C PRO A 241 5.11 -15.40 -8.18
N ASP A 242 5.87 -16.22 -7.48
CA ASP A 242 6.43 -17.46 -8.02
C ASP A 242 5.44 -18.64 -7.91
N LEU A 243 4.31 -18.47 -7.26
CA LEU A 243 3.31 -19.52 -7.11
C LEU A 243 2.43 -19.58 -8.36
N ASP A 244 2.46 -20.70 -9.04
CA ASP A 244 1.58 -20.91 -10.20
C ASP A 244 0.17 -21.26 -9.73
N VAL A 245 -0.72 -20.27 -9.73
CA VAL A 245 -2.09 -20.40 -9.27
C VAL A 245 -2.94 -20.91 -10.43
N GLU A 246 -3.00 -22.22 -10.58
CA GLU A 246 -3.74 -22.89 -11.65
C GLU A 246 -4.50 -24.09 -11.11
N GLY A 247 -5.71 -24.31 -11.65
CA GLY A 247 -6.54 -25.45 -11.31
C GLY A 247 -7.37 -25.92 -12.51
N GLU A 248 -7.54 -27.23 -12.61
CA GLU A 248 -8.29 -27.87 -13.69
C GLU A 248 -9.33 -28.81 -13.11
N ALA A 249 -10.44 -28.96 -13.84
CA ALA A 249 -11.46 -29.95 -13.55
C ALA A 249 -12.07 -30.47 -14.85
N ASP A 250 -12.20 -31.79 -14.95
CA ASP A 250 -12.85 -32.43 -16.08
C ASP A 250 -14.36 -32.53 -15.83
N THR A 251 -15.16 -32.30 -16.86
CA THR A 251 -16.60 -32.52 -16.82
C THR A 251 -16.93 -33.96 -17.23
N GLN A 252 -16.36 -34.40 -18.32
CA GLN A 252 -16.57 -35.72 -18.90
C GLN A 252 -15.29 -36.26 -19.53
N GLN A 253 -15.16 -37.56 -19.44
CA GLN A 253 -14.10 -38.30 -20.12
C GLN A 253 -14.30 -38.24 -21.62
N ASN A 254 -13.28 -37.87 -22.36
CA ASN A 254 -13.28 -37.75 -23.82
C ASN A 254 -14.19 -36.67 -24.42
N ALA A 255 -14.72 -35.77 -23.64
CA ALA A 255 -15.45 -34.61 -24.15
C ALA A 255 -14.49 -33.61 -24.82
N ARG A 256 -15.03 -32.73 -25.66
CA ARG A 256 -14.24 -31.77 -26.45
C ARG A 256 -14.43 -30.36 -25.92
N GLY A 257 -13.39 -29.58 -26.07
CA GLY A 257 -13.42 -28.17 -25.72
C GLY A 257 -12.98 -27.91 -24.29
N GLU A 258 -12.43 -26.75 -24.11
CA GLU A 258 -11.97 -26.29 -22.81
C GLU A 258 -12.49 -24.90 -22.58
N ILE A 259 -12.86 -24.60 -21.35
CA ILE A 259 -13.15 -23.24 -20.90
C ILE A 259 -11.97 -22.79 -20.07
N TYR A 260 -11.29 -21.77 -20.56
CA TYR A 260 -10.17 -21.15 -19.85
C TYR A 260 -10.61 -19.81 -19.24
N VAL A 261 -10.46 -19.72 -17.93
CA VAL A 261 -10.80 -18.52 -17.15
C VAL A 261 -9.55 -17.96 -16.53
N TYR A 262 -9.25 -16.71 -16.79
CA TYR A 262 -8.12 -16.01 -16.18
C TYR A 262 -8.63 -14.92 -15.23
N GLY A 263 -8.07 -14.88 -14.04
CA GLY A 263 -8.47 -13.95 -12.99
C GLY A 263 -9.59 -14.50 -12.12
N GLY A 264 -10.05 -13.69 -11.22
CA GLY A 264 -11.08 -14.08 -10.25
C GLY A 264 -10.63 -13.91 -8.81
N GLY A 265 -9.35 -13.60 -8.58
CA GLY A 265 -8.81 -13.32 -7.25
C GLY A 265 -8.55 -14.57 -6.43
N HIS A 266 -8.10 -15.65 -7.07
CA HIS A 266 -7.69 -16.86 -6.37
C HIS A 266 -6.28 -16.68 -5.82
N ALA A 267 -6.07 -17.10 -4.57
CA ALA A 267 -4.80 -16.93 -3.88
C ALA A 267 -3.93 -18.18 -3.92
N SER A 268 -4.52 -19.35 -4.21
CA SER A 268 -3.80 -20.63 -4.20
C SER A 268 -4.27 -21.58 -5.31
N PRO A 269 -3.47 -22.61 -5.65
CA PRO A 269 -3.89 -23.64 -6.59
C PRO A 269 -5.14 -24.39 -6.11
N GLU A 270 -5.33 -24.54 -4.79
CA GLU A 270 -6.51 -25.20 -4.23
C GLU A 270 -7.75 -24.40 -4.53
N GLU A 271 -7.70 -23.08 -4.38
CA GLU A 271 -8.86 -22.22 -4.69
C GLU A 271 -9.14 -22.23 -6.19
N ALA A 272 -8.10 -22.17 -7.01
CA ALA A 272 -8.25 -22.24 -8.46
C ALA A 272 -8.89 -23.58 -8.88
N LYS A 273 -8.48 -24.68 -8.24
CA LYS A 273 -9.03 -26.02 -8.50
C LYS A 273 -10.48 -26.13 -8.04
N ALA A 274 -10.79 -25.61 -6.86
CA ALA A 274 -12.16 -25.59 -6.37
C ALA A 274 -13.07 -24.79 -7.31
N SER A 275 -12.60 -23.64 -7.76
CA SER A 275 -13.32 -22.81 -8.73
C SER A 275 -13.51 -23.51 -10.07
N ALA A 276 -12.49 -24.24 -10.55
CA ALA A 276 -12.60 -25.06 -11.76
C ALA A 276 -13.65 -26.16 -11.58
N GLN A 277 -13.67 -26.81 -10.42
CA GLN A 277 -14.62 -27.88 -10.13
C GLN A 277 -16.07 -27.33 -10.06
N ILE A 278 -16.30 -26.23 -9.37
CA ILE A 278 -17.62 -25.58 -9.31
C ILE A 278 -18.14 -25.28 -10.70
N ARG A 279 -17.28 -24.76 -11.58
CA ARG A 279 -17.65 -24.47 -12.97
C ARG A 279 -17.89 -25.73 -13.80
N ALA A 280 -17.11 -26.76 -13.59
CA ALA A 280 -17.27 -28.05 -14.24
C ALA A 280 -18.62 -28.68 -13.83
N ASP A 281 -18.94 -28.69 -12.54
CA ASP A 281 -20.20 -29.18 -12.01
C ASP A 281 -21.39 -28.38 -12.57
N ALA A 282 -21.21 -27.06 -12.72
CA ALA A 282 -22.25 -26.21 -13.32
C ALA A 282 -22.55 -26.54 -14.79
N HIS A 283 -21.60 -27.08 -15.52
CA HIS A 283 -21.86 -27.63 -16.84
C HIS A 283 -22.44 -29.04 -16.76
N LEU A 284 -21.89 -29.88 -15.91
CA LEU A 284 -22.28 -31.28 -15.77
C LEU A 284 -23.75 -31.44 -15.36
N CYS A 285 -24.22 -30.64 -14.41
CA CYS A 285 -25.63 -30.72 -13.97
C CYS A 285 -26.63 -30.29 -15.05
N ARG A 286 -26.16 -29.67 -16.13
CA ARG A 286 -26.99 -29.28 -17.29
C ARG A 286 -26.77 -30.16 -18.51
N GLU A 287 -25.89 -31.13 -18.46
CA GLU A 287 -25.65 -32.04 -19.57
C GLU A 287 -26.92 -32.82 -19.91
N GLN A 288 -27.59 -33.30 -18.88
CA GLN A 288 -28.83 -34.09 -19.06
C GLN A 288 -29.95 -33.54 -18.20
N LEU A 289 -30.94 -32.97 -18.83
CA LEU A 289 -32.14 -32.42 -18.20
C LEU A 289 -33.37 -33.19 -18.59
N PHE A 290 -34.28 -33.25 -17.66
CA PHE A 290 -35.58 -33.92 -17.82
C PHE A 290 -36.67 -32.88 -17.74
N HIS A 291 -37.63 -32.96 -18.64
CA HIS A 291 -38.80 -32.11 -18.69
C HIS A 291 -40.06 -32.94 -18.51
N ALA A 292 -40.75 -32.68 -17.45
CA ALA A 292 -42.01 -33.36 -17.13
C ALA A 292 -43.16 -32.40 -17.27
N GLU A 293 -44.30 -32.88 -17.80
CA GLU A 293 -45.58 -32.21 -17.65
C GLU A 293 -46.40 -33.01 -16.66
N THR A 294 -46.96 -32.35 -15.68
CA THR A 294 -47.64 -33.03 -14.58
C THR A 294 -48.83 -32.23 -14.09
N THR A 295 -49.74 -32.94 -13.41
CA THR A 295 -50.89 -32.36 -12.70
C THR A 295 -50.68 -32.35 -11.19
N VAL A 296 -49.48 -32.74 -10.72
CA VAL A 296 -49.14 -32.85 -9.30
C VAL A 296 -48.77 -31.49 -8.71
N PRO A 297 -49.59 -30.93 -7.81
CA PRO A 297 -49.21 -29.67 -7.16
C PRO A 297 -48.14 -29.88 -6.08
N GLY A 298 -47.35 -28.87 -5.85
CA GLY A 298 -46.36 -28.84 -4.75
C GLY A 298 -44.96 -29.26 -5.11
N ILE A 299 -44.71 -29.68 -6.35
CA ILE A 299 -43.32 -29.84 -6.81
C ILE A 299 -42.73 -28.43 -6.94
N ALA A 300 -41.65 -28.17 -6.25
CA ALA A 300 -40.96 -26.87 -6.23
C ALA A 300 -39.46 -27.03 -6.46
N PRO A 301 -38.76 -26.03 -6.97
CA PRO A 301 -37.31 -26.10 -7.10
C PRO A 301 -36.66 -26.37 -5.76
N GLY A 302 -35.69 -27.30 -5.75
CA GLY A 302 -35.01 -27.73 -4.53
C GLY A 302 -35.66 -28.95 -3.86
N THR A 303 -36.76 -29.45 -4.40
CA THR A 303 -37.37 -30.72 -3.90
C THR A 303 -36.95 -31.92 -4.73
N LEU A 304 -36.88 -33.08 -4.09
CA LEU A 304 -36.65 -34.37 -4.73
C LEU A 304 -37.97 -35.04 -5.01
N PHE A 305 -38.12 -35.63 -6.17
CA PHE A 305 -39.26 -36.47 -6.49
C PHE A 305 -38.83 -37.76 -7.22
N SER A 306 -39.47 -38.85 -6.89
CA SER A 306 -39.24 -40.13 -7.56
C SER A 306 -40.32 -40.38 -8.59
N MET A 307 -39.93 -40.87 -9.76
CA MET A 307 -40.88 -41.29 -10.79
C MET A 307 -40.84 -42.80 -10.95
N GLY A 308 -41.97 -43.38 -11.21
CA GLY A 308 -42.10 -44.78 -11.53
C GLY A 308 -43.09 -45.04 -12.65
N TRP A 309 -43.07 -46.30 -13.10
CA TRP A 309 -43.98 -46.82 -14.13
C TRP A 309 -43.72 -46.30 -15.54
N HIS A 310 -42.60 -45.69 -15.76
CA HIS A 310 -42.21 -45.30 -17.11
C HIS A 310 -41.69 -46.54 -17.86
N SER A 311 -42.02 -46.64 -19.15
CA SER A 311 -41.64 -47.77 -20.01
C SER A 311 -40.11 -47.94 -20.12
N ARG A 312 -39.40 -46.89 -19.95
CA ARG A 312 -37.93 -46.84 -19.93
C ARG A 312 -37.44 -46.93 -18.49
N ASN A 313 -36.82 -48.07 -18.13
CA ASN A 313 -36.50 -48.38 -16.75
C ASN A 313 -35.51 -47.40 -16.11
N ASP A 314 -34.54 -46.89 -16.87
CA ASP A 314 -33.55 -45.97 -16.38
C ASP A 314 -34.10 -44.56 -16.05
N PHE A 315 -35.36 -44.31 -16.39
CA PHE A 315 -36.09 -43.14 -16.00
C PHE A 315 -36.86 -43.31 -14.66
N ASN A 316 -37.03 -44.53 -14.21
CA ASN A 316 -37.70 -44.82 -12.94
C ASN A 316 -36.75 -44.64 -11.77
N ARG A 317 -36.52 -43.40 -11.39
CA ARG A 317 -35.54 -43.00 -10.33
C ARG A 317 -35.92 -41.66 -9.72
N GLU A 318 -35.03 -41.15 -8.87
CA GLU A 318 -35.21 -39.88 -8.18
C GLU A 318 -34.56 -38.73 -8.95
N TYR A 319 -35.22 -37.59 -8.90
CA TYR A 319 -34.85 -36.36 -9.61
C TYR A 319 -34.89 -35.16 -8.68
N LEU A 320 -34.03 -34.18 -8.92
CA LEU A 320 -34.10 -32.87 -8.32
C LEU A 320 -34.85 -31.92 -9.25
N ALA A 321 -35.92 -31.32 -8.77
CA ALA A 321 -36.59 -30.23 -9.48
C ALA A 321 -35.71 -28.98 -9.45
N ILE A 322 -35.36 -28.47 -10.62
CA ILE A 322 -34.51 -27.27 -10.76
C ILE A 322 -35.29 -26.06 -11.27
N GLY A 323 -36.46 -26.31 -11.88
CA GLY A 323 -37.34 -25.25 -12.32
C GLY A 323 -38.74 -25.78 -12.50
N VAL A 324 -39.75 -24.98 -12.19
CA VAL A 324 -41.16 -25.33 -12.30
C VAL A 324 -41.91 -24.15 -12.89
N SER A 325 -42.83 -24.46 -13.82
CA SER A 325 -43.77 -23.48 -14.34
C SER A 325 -45.16 -23.97 -14.04
N ASN A 326 -45.86 -23.26 -13.17
CA ASN A 326 -47.21 -23.59 -12.70
C ASN A 326 -48.25 -22.79 -13.45
N GLU A 327 -49.36 -23.39 -13.77
CA GLU A 327 -50.51 -22.72 -14.40
C GLU A 327 -51.82 -23.32 -13.91
N GLY A 328 -52.76 -22.48 -13.50
CA GLY A 328 -54.05 -22.90 -13.06
C GLY A 328 -55.15 -21.91 -13.45
N SER A 329 -56.31 -22.41 -13.73
CA SER A 329 -57.51 -21.60 -14.03
C SER A 329 -58.76 -22.22 -13.46
N GLN A 330 -59.59 -21.40 -12.85
CA GLN A 330 -60.97 -21.71 -12.45
C GLN A 330 -61.94 -20.66 -13.02
N GLU A 331 -61.59 -20.13 -14.20
CA GLU A 331 -62.30 -19.05 -14.86
C GLU A 331 -63.82 -19.45 -15.07
N ALA A 332 -64.06 -20.66 -15.50
CA ALA A 332 -65.41 -21.14 -15.72
C ALA A 332 -66.29 -21.08 -14.49
N PHE A 333 -65.72 -21.35 -13.33
CA PHE A 333 -66.44 -21.39 -12.06
C PHE A 333 -66.90 -20.00 -11.59
N LEU A 334 -66.10 -18.97 -11.89
CA LEU A 334 -66.41 -17.58 -11.51
C LEU A 334 -67.21 -16.83 -12.58
N THR A 335 -67.11 -17.26 -13.81
CA THR A 335 -67.73 -16.58 -14.95
C THR A 335 -68.85 -17.33 -15.60
N SER A 336 -69.40 -18.40 -14.93
CA SER A 336 -70.53 -19.12 -15.42
C SER A 336 -71.76 -18.19 -15.66
N GLY A 337 -72.22 -18.14 -16.90
CA GLY A 337 -73.23 -17.18 -17.36
C GLY A 337 -72.64 -15.92 -18.02
N ILE A 338 -71.32 -15.68 -17.93
CA ILE A 338 -70.59 -14.57 -18.63
C ILE A 338 -69.75 -15.15 -19.74
N SER A 339 -69.34 -16.39 -19.66
CA SER A 339 -68.48 -17.04 -20.65
C SER A 339 -69.06 -17.00 -22.06
N GLU A 340 -70.39 -17.07 -22.22
CA GLU A 340 -71.06 -16.87 -23.51
C GLU A 340 -70.81 -15.49 -24.07
N MET A 341 -70.73 -14.43 -23.23
CA MET A 341 -70.49 -13.07 -23.67
C MET A 341 -69.07 -12.91 -24.11
N LEU A 342 -68.12 -13.74 -23.64
CA LEU A 342 -66.72 -13.73 -24.00
C LEU A 342 -66.42 -14.64 -25.19
N GLY A 343 -67.36 -15.33 -25.73
CA GLY A 343 -67.20 -16.24 -26.87
C GLY A 343 -66.33 -17.45 -26.55
N LYS A 344 -66.16 -17.78 -25.30
CA LYS A 344 -65.29 -18.87 -24.84
C LYS A 344 -66.18 -20.05 -24.45
N LYS A 345 -65.74 -21.25 -24.77
CA LYS A 345 -66.29 -22.46 -24.19
C LYS A 345 -65.93 -22.61 -22.74
N GLU A 346 -66.80 -22.98 -21.90
CA GLU A 346 -66.49 -23.31 -20.54
C GLU A 346 -65.45 -24.42 -20.52
N GLN A 347 -64.33 -24.12 -19.83
CA GLN A 347 -63.30 -25.10 -19.54
C GLN A 347 -63.40 -25.45 -18.07
N GLU A 348 -63.41 -26.71 -17.76
CA GLU A 348 -63.34 -27.13 -16.38
C GLU A 348 -62.08 -26.54 -15.73
N PRO A 349 -62.16 -26.31 -14.43
CA PRO A 349 -60.97 -25.89 -13.70
C PRO A 349 -59.82 -26.87 -13.91
N TYR A 350 -58.64 -26.34 -14.08
CA TYR A 350 -57.45 -27.17 -14.26
C TYR A 350 -56.26 -26.61 -13.55
N TYR A 351 -55.37 -27.51 -13.18
CA TYR A 351 -54.02 -27.21 -12.75
C TYR A 351 -53.06 -28.07 -13.56
N ARG A 352 -51.98 -27.47 -14.00
CA ARG A 352 -50.88 -28.19 -14.62
C ARG A 352 -49.54 -27.49 -14.32
N ASN A 353 -48.47 -28.24 -14.33
CA ASN A 353 -47.16 -27.69 -14.24
C ASN A 353 -46.18 -28.38 -15.19
N SER A 354 -45.13 -27.67 -15.50
CA SER A 354 -44.01 -28.19 -16.27
C SER A 354 -42.75 -28.09 -15.38
N VAL A 355 -42.15 -29.23 -15.14
CA VAL A 355 -41.00 -29.37 -14.26
C VAL A 355 -39.75 -29.62 -15.08
N THR A 356 -38.72 -28.82 -14.89
CA THR A 356 -37.38 -29.12 -15.35
C THR A 356 -36.57 -29.73 -14.19
N ALA A 357 -36.00 -30.88 -14.44
CA ALA A 357 -35.30 -31.65 -13.40
C ALA A 357 -33.94 -32.14 -13.86
N ALA A 358 -33.07 -32.35 -12.90
CA ALA A 358 -31.77 -32.99 -13.07
C ALA A 358 -31.76 -34.32 -12.29
N SER A 359 -30.76 -35.18 -12.54
CA SER A 359 -30.57 -36.38 -11.71
C SER A 359 -30.19 -35.96 -10.28
N SER A 360 -30.82 -36.60 -9.27
CA SER A 360 -30.47 -36.34 -7.86
C SER A 360 -29.04 -36.76 -7.49
N ASP A 361 -28.41 -37.62 -8.30
CA ASP A 361 -27.04 -38.07 -8.08
C ASP A 361 -26.00 -36.94 -8.32
N ILE A 362 -26.33 -35.99 -9.16
CA ILE A 362 -25.42 -34.95 -9.59
C ILE A 362 -25.52 -33.74 -8.66
N GLN A 363 -24.39 -33.21 -8.25
CA GLN A 363 -24.33 -31.96 -7.50
C GLN A 363 -24.81 -30.81 -8.41
N TYR A 364 -25.86 -30.13 -8.01
CA TYR A 364 -26.30 -28.94 -8.71
C TYR A 364 -25.39 -27.76 -8.39
N ARG A 365 -25.07 -26.98 -9.41
CA ARG A 365 -24.42 -25.68 -9.29
C ARG A 365 -25.10 -24.68 -10.20
N SER A 366 -25.25 -23.46 -9.71
CA SER A 366 -25.76 -22.35 -10.53
C SER A 366 -24.79 -22.02 -11.65
N GLU A 367 -25.32 -21.59 -12.77
CA GLU A 367 -24.53 -21.04 -13.85
C GLU A 367 -24.05 -19.64 -13.46
N CYS A 368 -22.83 -19.31 -13.79
CA CYS A 368 -22.29 -17.97 -13.51
C CYS A 368 -22.91 -16.93 -14.47
N LYS A 369 -24.16 -16.58 -14.20
CA LYS A 369 -24.93 -15.58 -14.98
C LYS A 369 -24.54 -14.15 -14.60
N HIS A 370 -24.29 -13.93 -13.33
CA HIS A 370 -24.00 -12.61 -12.78
C HIS A 370 -22.51 -12.33 -12.91
N LYS A 371 -22.17 -11.47 -13.86
CA LYS A 371 -20.80 -11.12 -14.15
C LYS A 371 -20.26 -10.14 -13.12
N LEU A 372 -18.97 -10.23 -12.86
CA LEU A 372 -18.27 -9.23 -12.06
C LEU A 372 -18.47 -7.84 -12.69
N PRO A 373 -18.81 -6.82 -11.90
CA PRO A 373 -18.90 -5.46 -12.42
C PRO A 373 -17.49 -4.95 -12.71
N TYR A 374 -17.21 -4.68 -13.97
CA TYR A 374 -15.92 -4.15 -14.39
C TYR A 374 -15.89 -2.63 -14.30
N TYR A 375 -14.89 -2.11 -13.64
CA TYR A 375 -14.64 -0.68 -13.58
C TYR A 375 -13.39 -0.33 -14.40
N TYR A 376 -13.61 0.07 -15.63
CA TYR A 376 -12.54 0.49 -16.54
C TYR A 376 -12.25 1.98 -16.33
N GLY A 377 -11.27 2.30 -15.54
CA GLY A 377 -10.94 3.67 -15.25
C GLY A 377 -10.36 3.83 -13.86
N THR A 378 -10.36 5.06 -13.41
CA THR A 378 -9.84 5.41 -12.10
C THR A 378 -10.88 6.15 -11.28
N LEU A 379 -10.83 5.93 -9.98
CA LEU A 379 -11.70 6.57 -9.01
C LEU A 379 -10.89 7.64 -8.30
N SER A 380 -11.35 8.90 -8.35
CA SER A 380 -10.75 10.02 -7.63
C SER A 380 -11.48 10.27 -6.31
N GLY A 381 -10.84 11.03 -5.41
CA GLY A 381 -11.41 11.42 -4.13
C GLY A 381 -11.24 10.40 -3.01
N ALA A 382 -10.48 9.35 -3.25
CA ALA A 382 -10.04 8.47 -2.17
C ALA A 382 -8.93 9.17 -1.38
N LYS A 383 -8.91 8.95 -0.06
CA LYS A 383 -7.93 9.60 0.82
C LYS A 383 -7.12 8.57 1.58
N ILE A 384 -5.84 8.83 1.74
CA ILE A 384 -4.97 7.99 2.56
C ILE A 384 -5.49 7.96 3.99
N ASP A 385 -5.74 6.76 4.50
CA ASP A 385 -6.21 6.51 5.84
C ASP A 385 -5.07 6.02 6.74
N ALA A 386 -4.98 6.57 7.93
CA ALA A 386 -3.98 6.14 8.90
C ALA A 386 -4.44 6.40 10.33
N ALA A 387 -4.11 5.51 11.21
CA ALA A 387 -4.35 5.67 12.64
C ALA A 387 -3.35 6.63 13.28
N GLY A 388 -3.79 7.30 14.33
CA GLY A 388 -2.95 8.18 15.13
C GLY A 388 -2.81 9.58 14.57
N LEU A 389 -1.94 10.36 15.21
CA LEU A 389 -1.78 11.80 14.96
C LEU A 389 -0.61 12.14 14.05
N GLY A 390 0.15 11.15 13.60
CA GLY A 390 1.29 11.36 12.72
C GLY A 390 0.90 11.91 11.36
N ARG A 391 1.81 12.70 10.77
CA ARG A 391 1.63 13.26 9.44
C ARG A 391 1.59 12.15 8.38
N TYR A 392 2.51 11.23 8.47
CA TYR A 392 2.68 10.17 7.49
C TYR A 392 1.75 8.98 7.78
N ALA A 393 1.32 8.31 6.72
CA ALA A 393 0.57 7.08 6.84
C ALA A 393 1.45 5.93 7.35
N LYS A 394 0.87 5.08 8.18
CA LYS A 394 1.57 3.90 8.66
C LYS A 394 1.42 2.79 7.63
N LEU A 395 2.55 2.38 7.08
CA LEU A 395 2.63 1.28 6.11
C LEU A 395 2.65 -0.07 6.84
N ASP A 396 2.39 -1.12 6.07
CA ASP A 396 2.72 -2.48 6.50
C ASP A 396 4.13 -2.89 6.03
N ASP A 397 4.49 -4.14 6.29
CA ASP A 397 5.82 -4.67 5.95
C ASP A 397 6.08 -4.75 4.43
N GLN A 398 5.05 -4.56 3.61
CA GLN A 398 5.16 -4.51 2.14
C GLN A 398 5.07 -3.09 1.58
N GLY A 399 5.04 -2.08 2.42
CA GLY A 399 4.96 -0.68 1.98
C GLY A 399 3.59 -0.29 1.43
N ARG A 400 2.52 -0.98 1.83
CA ARG A 400 1.16 -0.74 1.36
C ARG A 400 0.44 0.27 2.25
N TYR A 401 -0.58 0.91 1.68
CA TYR A 401 -1.37 1.95 2.34
C TYR A 401 -2.81 1.52 2.54
N LYS A 402 -3.48 2.13 3.50
CA LYS A 402 -4.94 2.07 3.64
C LYS A 402 -5.57 3.34 3.12
N VAL A 403 -6.81 3.24 2.62
CA VAL A 403 -7.53 4.37 2.03
C VAL A 403 -8.99 4.42 2.50
N ILE A 404 -9.56 5.60 2.50
CA ILE A 404 -11.00 5.79 2.61
C ILE A 404 -11.53 5.92 1.17
N MET A 405 -12.42 5.03 0.77
CA MET A 405 -13.06 5.13 -0.53
C MET A 405 -14.16 6.20 -0.50
N PRO A 406 -14.29 7.06 -1.52
CA PRO A 406 -15.24 8.17 -1.49
C PRO A 406 -16.70 7.74 -1.51
N PHE A 407 -16.99 6.51 -1.87
CA PHE A 407 -18.35 5.96 -1.88
C PHE A 407 -18.69 5.19 -0.59
N ASP A 408 -17.74 4.95 0.30
CA ASP A 408 -18.00 4.20 1.54
C ASP A 408 -18.69 5.09 2.58
N LEU A 409 -19.95 4.77 2.86
CA LEU A 409 -20.78 5.48 3.80
C LEU A 409 -20.70 4.93 5.24
N SER A 410 -19.85 3.94 5.47
CA SER A 410 -19.70 3.30 6.79
C SER A 410 -19.13 4.22 7.87
N GLY A 411 -18.46 5.30 7.47
CA GLY A 411 -17.79 6.23 8.38
C GLY A 411 -16.50 5.67 8.98
N ARG A 412 -16.03 4.53 8.53
CA ARG A 412 -14.78 3.93 9.01
C ARG A 412 -13.59 4.79 8.61
N LYS A 413 -12.66 4.94 9.52
CA LYS A 413 -11.44 5.76 9.37
C LYS A 413 -10.40 5.30 10.39
N ASP A 414 -9.30 6.05 10.49
CA ASP A 414 -8.22 5.80 11.45
C ASP A 414 -7.57 4.41 11.25
N GLY A 415 -7.29 4.08 9.99
CA GLY A 415 -6.67 2.83 9.59
C GLY A 415 -7.63 1.65 9.50
N LYS A 416 -8.95 1.89 9.44
CA LYS A 416 -9.97 0.85 9.43
C LYS A 416 -10.90 0.91 8.20
N ALA A 417 -10.62 1.82 7.25
CA ALA A 417 -11.52 2.04 6.12
C ALA A 417 -11.30 1.05 4.97
N SER A 418 -10.14 0.47 4.84
CA SER A 418 -9.85 -0.54 3.81
C SER A 418 -8.82 -1.56 4.27
N LYS A 419 -8.58 -2.59 3.46
CA LYS A 419 -7.37 -3.39 3.56
C LYS A 419 -6.15 -2.57 3.12
N TYR A 420 -4.96 -3.14 3.27
CA TYR A 420 -3.75 -2.55 2.73
C TYR A 420 -3.70 -2.69 1.20
N LEU A 421 -3.51 -1.58 0.50
CA LEU A 421 -3.43 -1.48 -0.96
C LEU A 421 -2.01 -1.17 -1.40
N ARG A 422 -1.57 -1.84 -2.47
CA ARG A 422 -0.31 -1.48 -3.13
C ARG A 422 -0.43 -0.12 -3.79
N MET A 423 0.69 0.61 -3.83
CA MET A 423 0.80 1.84 -4.59
C MET A 423 1.66 1.60 -5.83
N MET A 424 1.21 2.08 -6.97
CA MET A 424 2.01 2.11 -8.20
C MET A 424 3.20 3.04 -8.01
N GLN A 425 4.37 2.63 -8.44
CA GLN A 425 5.60 3.40 -8.35
C GLN A 425 6.25 3.47 -9.73
N PRO A 426 6.89 4.60 -10.07
CA PRO A 426 7.55 4.74 -11.37
C PRO A 426 8.67 3.72 -11.59
N TYR A 427 9.28 3.24 -10.52
CA TYR A 427 10.42 2.34 -10.56
C TYR A 427 10.44 1.48 -9.29
N ALA A 428 10.53 0.16 -9.47
CA ALA A 428 10.51 -0.79 -8.36
C ALA A 428 11.24 -2.09 -8.74
N GLY A 429 11.92 -2.69 -7.79
CA GLY A 429 12.61 -3.97 -7.93
C GLY A 429 13.13 -4.46 -6.59
N THR A 430 13.96 -5.48 -6.60
CA THR A 430 14.54 -6.04 -5.38
C THR A 430 15.55 -5.07 -4.79
N ASP A 431 15.24 -4.55 -3.60
CA ASP A 431 16.05 -3.61 -2.84
C ASP A 431 16.33 -2.25 -3.52
N TYR A 432 15.54 -1.93 -4.57
CA TYR A 432 15.64 -0.62 -5.21
C TYR A 432 14.29 -0.13 -5.73
N GLY A 433 14.12 1.18 -5.84
CA GLY A 433 12.87 1.76 -6.32
C GLY A 433 12.75 3.25 -6.03
N MET A 434 11.59 3.81 -6.39
CA MET A 434 11.24 5.19 -6.09
C MET A 434 9.96 5.20 -5.25
N HIS A 435 10.11 5.46 -3.95
CA HIS A 435 8.99 5.54 -3.02
C HIS A 435 8.89 6.94 -2.43
N LEU A 436 7.81 7.63 -2.74
CA LEU A 436 7.49 8.93 -2.17
C LEU A 436 6.37 8.74 -1.15
N PRO A 437 6.66 8.84 0.16
CA PRO A 437 5.69 8.51 1.21
C PRO A 437 4.54 9.49 1.24
N LEU A 438 3.32 8.95 1.26
CA LEU A 438 2.10 9.73 1.28
C LEU A 438 1.70 10.10 2.72
N CYS A 439 1.20 11.31 2.87
CA CYS A 439 0.66 11.80 4.13
C CYS A 439 -0.78 11.35 4.35
N LYS A 440 -1.20 11.29 5.60
CA LYS A 440 -2.60 11.05 5.97
C LYS A 440 -3.49 12.13 5.35
N GLY A 441 -4.56 11.71 4.72
CA GLY A 441 -5.52 12.61 4.07
C GLY A 441 -5.17 13.02 2.64
N THR A 442 -4.01 12.60 2.12
CA THR A 442 -3.67 12.85 0.71
C THR A 442 -4.70 12.23 -0.21
N ASP A 443 -5.19 13.01 -1.18
CA ASP A 443 -6.06 12.51 -2.24
C ASP A 443 -5.29 11.58 -3.17
N VAL A 444 -5.87 10.44 -3.45
CA VAL A 444 -5.27 9.44 -4.32
C VAL A 444 -6.25 8.95 -5.38
N LEU A 445 -5.67 8.55 -6.49
CA LEU A 445 -6.37 7.93 -7.59
C LEU A 445 -6.33 6.42 -7.40
N ILE A 446 -7.49 5.79 -7.37
CA ILE A 446 -7.60 4.33 -7.25
C ILE A 446 -7.86 3.75 -8.63
N SER A 447 -7.11 2.72 -8.99
CA SER A 447 -7.33 1.87 -10.14
C SER A 447 -7.68 0.46 -9.67
N PHE A 448 -8.24 -0.34 -10.55
CA PHE A 448 -8.71 -1.69 -10.22
C PHE A 448 -8.04 -2.70 -11.14
N ILE A 449 -7.38 -3.71 -10.56
CA ILE A 449 -6.67 -4.73 -11.34
C ILE A 449 -7.66 -5.53 -12.18
N GLY A 450 -7.50 -5.49 -13.50
CA GLY A 450 -8.43 -6.15 -14.42
C GLY A 450 -9.83 -5.53 -14.41
N GLY A 451 -10.02 -4.37 -13.82
CA GLY A 451 -11.32 -3.73 -13.64
C GLY A 451 -12.13 -4.30 -12.47
N ASP A 452 -11.55 -5.16 -11.65
CA ASP A 452 -12.21 -5.83 -10.52
C ASP A 452 -12.27 -4.93 -9.28
N PRO A 453 -13.47 -4.50 -8.83
CA PRO A 453 -13.60 -3.65 -7.64
C PRO A 453 -13.04 -4.28 -6.35
N ASP A 454 -12.91 -5.60 -6.30
CA ASP A 454 -12.36 -6.30 -5.16
C ASP A 454 -10.82 -6.23 -5.13
N ARG A 455 -10.18 -5.71 -6.21
CA ARG A 455 -8.72 -5.63 -6.35
C ARG A 455 -8.22 -4.19 -6.59
N PRO A 456 -8.49 -3.27 -5.66
CA PRO A 456 -8.04 -1.89 -5.80
C PRO A 456 -6.54 -1.72 -5.59
N VAL A 457 -5.94 -0.76 -6.32
CA VAL A 457 -4.55 -0.30 -6.15
C VAL A 457 -4.51 1.22 -6.23
N ILE A 458 -3.57 1.83 -5.55
CA ILE A 458 -3.32 3.27 -5.63
C ILE A 458 -2.50 3.53 -6.89
N ALA A 459 -3.05 4.30 -7.83
CA ALA A 459 -2.38 4.66 -9.06
C ALA A 459 -1.47 5.88 -8.91
N GLY A 460 -1.72 6.72 -7.92
CA GLY A 460 -0.90 7.89 -7.60
C GLY A 460 -1.65 8.88 -6.74
N ALA A 461 -0.95 9.92 -6.30
CA ALA A 461 -1.54 11.04 -5.57
C ALA A 461 -2.04 12.10 -6.55
N LEU A 462 -3.10 12.81 -6.17
CA LEU A 462 -3.64 13.93 -6.93
C LEU A 462 -3.58 15.20 -6.08
N PRO A 463 -3.08 16.30 -6.64
CA PRO A 463 -3.18 17.59 -5.97
C PRO A 463 -4.62 18.12 -6.05
N ASN A 464 -5.01 18.90 -5.05
CA ASN A 464 -6.29 19.59 -5.00
C ASN A 464 -6.11 20.98 -4.35
N PRO A 465 -7.15 21.81 -4.26
CA PRO A 465 -7.00 23.15 -3.66
C PRO A 465 -6.54 23.19 -2.20
N GLU A 466 -6.68 22.10 -1.43
CA GLU A 466 -6.19 22.01 -0.05
C GLU A 466 -4.76 21.45 0.00
N THR A 467 -4.38 20.67 -1.01
CA THR A 467 -3.05 20.07 -1.16
C THR A 467 -2.53 20.35 -2.58
N PRO A 468 -2.17 21.62 -2.88
CA PRO A 468 -1.77 22.00 -4.23
C PRO A 468 -0.43 21.41 -4.64
N SER A 469 -0.21 21.36 -5.94
CA SER A 469 1.09 21.01 -6.51
C SER A 469 2.17 22.00 -6.05
N PRO A 470 3.42 21.55 -5.81
CA PRO A 470 4.53 22.47 -5.59
C PRO A 470 4.88 23.29 -6.85
N VAL A 471 4.38 22.88 -8.01
CA VAL A 471 4.53 23.59 -9.28
C VAL A 471 3.16 24.12 -9.71
N THR A 472 3.12 25.42 -10.03
CA THR A 472 1.92 26.16 -10.41
C THR A 472 2.24 27.08 -11.57
N SER A 473 1.31 27.94 -11.97
CA SER A 473 1.52 28.99 -12.98
C SER A 473 2.57 30.06 -12.60
N LYS A 474 3.13 30.00 -11.40
CA LYS A 474 4.17 30.95 -10.96
C LYS A 474 5.57 30.40 -11.16
N ASN A 475 5.71 29.12 -11.32
CA ASN A 475 6.97 28.41 -11.45
C ASN A 475 6.80 27.23 -12.42
N GLU A 476 6.17 27.49 -13.56
CA GLU A 476 5.74 26.46 -14.51
C GLU A 476 6.90 25.78 -15.22
N THR A 477 8.09 26.38 -15.19
CA THR A 477 9.31 25.82 -15.75
C THR A 477 10.05 24.88 -14.80
N MET A 478 9.58 24.78 -13.55
CA MET A 478 10.26 24.04 -12.51
C MET A 478 9.90 22.56 -12.49
N CYS A 479 10.89 21.69 -12.51
CA CYS A 479 10.78 20.30 -12.10
C CYS A 479 11.11 20.22 -10.61
N CYS A 480 10.21 19.62 -9.80
CA CYS A 480 10.37 19.68 -8.35
C CYS A 480 10.01 18.37 -7.64
N ILE A 481 10.89 17.92 -6.77
CA ILE A 481 10.58 16.92 -5.75
C ILE A 481 10.70 17.63 -4.39
N LYS A 482 9.56 17.80 -3.72
CA LYS A 482 9.53 18.47 -2.43
C LYS A 482 8.84 17.59 -1.39
N THR A 483 9.54 17.31 -0.30
CA THR A 483 9.02 16.48 0.79
C THR A 483 8.11 17.30 1.71
N ALA A 484 7.36 16.59 2.55
CA ALA A 484 6.47 17.24 3.51
C ALA A 484 7.24 18.02 4.61
N SER A 485 8.53 17.79 4.78
CA SER A 485 9.38 18.56 5.69
C SER A 485 10.11 19.71 4.97
N GLY A 486 9.86 19.89 3.69
CA GLY A 486 10.45 20.99 2.92
C GLY A 486 11.69 20.62 2.14
N ASN A 487 12.32 19.46 2.38
CA ASN A 487 13.48 19.05 1.60
C ASN A 487 13.14 19.06 0.11
N THR A 488 13.98 19.70 -0.68
CA THR A 488 13.69 19.98 -2.08
C THR A 488 14.81 19.49 -2.99
N VAL A 489 14.44 18.89 -4.11
CA VAL A 489 15.32 18.73 -5.28
C VAL A 489 14.57 19.41 -6.42
N GLN A 490 15.17 20.46 -6.95
CA GLN A 490 14.53 21.34 -7.92
C GLN A 490 15.46 21.52 -9.13
N LEU A 491 14.87 21.49 -10.32
CA LEU A 491 15.52 21.87 -11.55
C LEU A 491 14.68 22.97 -12.19
N GLU A 492 15.24 24.13 -12.36
CA GLU A 492 14.60 25.28 -12.97
C GLU A 492 15.13 25.44 -14.41
N ASP A 493 14.21 25.50 -15.36
CA ASP A 493 14.54 25.66 -16.79
C ASP A 493 14.15 27.05 -17.31
N LYS A 494 13.91 28.01 -16.42
CA LYS A 494 13.60 29.39 -16.82
C LYS A 494 14.80 30.04 -17.47
N GLU A 495 14.66 30.57 -18.68
CA GLU A 495 15.74 31.17 -19.45
C GLU A 495 16.44 32.27 -18.65
N GLY A 496 17.74 32.12 -18.44
CA GLY A 496 18.58 33.00 -17.62
C GLY A 496 18.45 32.78 -16.11
N GLY A 497 17.72 31.78 -15.71
CA GLY A 497 17.54 31.40 -14.29
C GLY A 497 17.72 29.90 -14.07
N GLU A 498 18.40 29.22 -15.01
CA GLU A 498 18.58 27.76 -14.96
C GLU A 498 19.35 27.37 -13.73
N ARG A 499 18.77 26.47 -12.96
CA ARG A 499 19.36 26.10 -11.65
C ARG A 499 19.00 24.68 -11.24
N ILE A 500 19.94 24.02 -10.61
CA ILE A 500 19.69 22.79 -9.83
C ILE A 500 19.86 23.15 -8.36
N LEU A 501 18.84 22.89 -7.55
CA LEU A 501 18.88 23.15 -6.12
C LEU A 501 18.57 21.86 -5.35
N ILE A 502 19.45 21.55 -4.40
CA ILE A 502 19.21 20.52 -3.38
C ILE A 502 19.22 21.25 -2.04
N ASP A 503 18.08 21.27 -1.38
CA ASP A 503 17.86 22.10 -0.20
C ASP A 503 17.27 21.28 0.95
N CYS A 504 17.80 21.50 2.14
CA CYS A 504 17.33 20.91 3.40
C CYS A 504 17.12 22.02 4.42
N PRO A 505 15.99 22.74 4.36
CA PRO A 505 15.80 23.95 5.16
C PRO A 505 15.79 23.73 6.67
N GLU A 506 15.39 22.56 7.15
CA GLU A 506 15.43 22.23 8.57
C GLU A 506 16.85 22.08 9.11
N GLN A 507 17.83 22.02 8.26
CA GLN A 507 19.25 21.91 8.62
C GLN A 507 20.06 23.07 8.05
N ASP A 508 19.42 24.08 7.51
CA ASP A 508 20.06 25.26 6.90
C ASP A 508 21.19 24.86 5.96
N SER A 509 20.91 23.89 5.09
CA SER A 509 21.94 23.30 4.22
C SER A 509 21.45 23.18 2.80
N LEU A 510 22.21 23.72 1.85
CA LEU A 510 21.86 23.67 0.44
C LEU A 510 23.08 23.47 -0.47
N ILE A 511 22.78 22.95 -1.66
CA ILE A 511 23.68 22.91 -2.80
C ILE A 511 22.93 23.52 -3.98
N SER A 512 23.47 24.57 -4.56
CA SER A 512 22.92 25.23 -5.74
C SER A 512 23.94 25.19 -6.87
N ILE A 513 23.45 24.91 -8.08
CA ILE A 513 24.26 24.89 -9.30
C ILE A 513 23.55 25.73 -10.33
N GLY A 514 24.17 26.75 -10.89
CA GLY A 514 23.60 27.67 -11.84
C GLY A 514 23.24 29.03 -11.21
N ALA A 515 22.12 29.60 -11.59
CA ALA A 515 21.70 30.92 -11.12
C ALA A 515 21.34 30.89 -9.61
N THR A 516 21.68 31.99 -8.93
CA THR A 516 21.48 32.08 -7.46
C THR A 516 20.08 32.52 -7.04
N SER A 517 19.28 33.14 -7.89
CA SER A 517 17.95 33.61 -7.56
C SER A 517 16.94 33.36 -8.67
N ASP A 518 15.65 33.32 -8.32
CA ASP A 518 14.54 33.17 -9.25
C ASP A 518 14.15 34.51 -9.92
N SER A 519 14.68 35.61 -9.45
CA SER A 519 14.27 36.94 -9.88
C SER A 519 15.29 37.57 -10.78
N LEU A 520 14.90 37.74 -12.03
CA LEU A 520 15.55 38.69 -12.95
C LEU A 520 14.93 40.10 -12.75
N GLU A 521 14.31 40.36 -11.61
CA GLU A 521 13.56 41.61 -11.41
C GLU A 521 14.37 42.67 -10.66
N ASP A 522 15.46 42.29 -10.03
CA ASP A 522 16.37 43.26 -9.40
C ASP A 522 17.51 43.58 -10.36
N GLU A 523 17.28 44.57 -11.22
CA GLU A 523 18.25 45.04 -12.22
C GLU A 523 19.47 45.75 -11.59
N ASP A 524 19.50 45.86 -10.27
CA ASP A 524 20.54 46.64 -9.58
C ASP A 524 21.64 45.81 -8.94
N GLU A 525 21.62 44.49 -8.99
CA GLU A 525 22.72 43.65 -8.47
C GLU A 525 23.46 42.96 -9.59
N GLU A 526 24.60 43.57 -9.97
CA GLU A 526 25.54 43.05 -10.96
C GLU A 526 26.32 41.82 -10.47
N THR A 527 25.77 41.05 -9.55
CA THR A 527 26.44 39.84 -9.08
C THR A 527 25.53 38.63 -9.26
N SER A 528 25.34 38.21 -10.52
CA SER A 528 24.90 36.87 -10.77
C SER A 528 25.98 35.90 -10.29
N ASN A 529 25.87 35.39 -9.09
CA ASN A 529 26.75 34.33 -8.62
C ASN A 529 26.37 33.02 -9.32
N GLU A 530 26.61 32.96 -10.62
CA GLU A 530 26.44 31.73 -11.35
C GLU A 530 27.56 30.78 -10.96
N GLY A 531 27.24 29.54 -10.80
CA GLY A 531 28.21 28.54 -10.44
C GLY A 531 27.71 27.54 -9.43
N ILE A 532 28.57 27.13 -8.54
CA ILE A 532 28.22 26.13 -7.52
C ILE A 532 28.36 26.76 -6.13
N THR A 533 27.28 26.74 -5.39
CA THR A 533 27.27 27.16 -3.98
C THR A 533 26.97 25.97 -3.09
N ILE A 534 27.78 25.74 -2.09
CA ILE A 534 27.54 24.78 -1.01
C ILE A 534 27.51 25.58 0.29
N SER A 535 26.36 25.57 0.97
CA SER A 535 26.14 26.33 2.19
C SER A 535 25.52 25.46 3.27
N THR A 536 26.04 25.61 4.51
CA THR A 536 25.43 24.98 5.67
C THR A 536 25.79 25.77 6.93
N GLU A 537 24.84 25.86 7.86
CA GLU A 537 25.11 26.38 9.20
C GLU A 537 25.59 25.28 10.15
N LYS A 538 25.80 24.09 9.65
CA LYS A 538 26.28 22.93 10.41
C LYS A 538 27.71 22.59 9.93
N ASN A 539 28.09 21.35 10.06
CA ASN A 539 29.41 20.89 9.61
C ASN A 539 29.39 20.53 8.12
N LEU A 540 30.47 20.77 7.45
CA LEU A 540 30.75 20.23 6.14
C LEU A 540 31.99 19.31 6.25
N ASP A 541 31.76 18.00 6.08
CA ASP A 541 32.83 17.00 6.12
C ASP A 541 33.09 16.45 4.72
N ILE A 542 34.30 16.62 4.23
CA ILE A 542 34.73 16.12 2.92
C ILE A 542 35.79 15.03 3.16
N SER A 543 35.48 13.81 2.81
CA SER A 543 36.37 12.66 2.94
C SER A 543 36.60 12.03 1.56
N VAL A 544 37.85 11.98 1.14
CA VAL A 544 38.24 11.54 -0.20
C VAL A 544 39.18 10.35 -0.07
N GLY A 545 38.81 9.23 -0.66
CA GLY A 545 39.56 7.97 -0.53
C GLY A 545 40.84 7.90 -1.36
N GLU A 546 40.95 8.68 -2.42
CA GLU A 546 42.15 8.64 -3.29
C GLU A 546 42.82 10.00 -3.40
N SER A 547 42.33 10.87 -4.24
CA SER A 547 42.95 12.18 -4.44
C SER A 547 41.90 13.29 -4.44
N TYR A 548 42.29 14.41 -3.93
CA TYR A 548 41.50 15.63 -3.91
C TYR A 548 42.29 16.74 -4.59
N THR A 549 41.71 17.32 -5.63
CA THR A 549 42.32 18.41 -6.39
C THR A 549 41.37 19.60 -6.38
N LEU A 550 41.88 20.78 -6.10
CA LEU A 550 41.15 22.03 -6.21
C LEU A 550 41.93 22.91 -7.16
N GLU A 551 41.34 23.39 -8.23
CA GLU A 551 41.94 24.22 -9.22
C GLU A 551 41.02 25.40 -9.53
N ALA A 552 41.55 26.59 -9.50
CA ALA A 552 40.82 27.80 -9.82
C ALA A 552 41.63 28.63 -10.80
N GLU A 553 41.05 29.02 -11.92
CA GLU A 553 41.73 29.89 -12.90
C GLU A 553 41.73 31.36 -12.46
N GLY A 554 40.76 31.72 -11.64
CA GLY A 554 40.67 33.04 -11.03
C GLY A 554 41.15 33.07 -9.59
N ASP A 555 40.68 34.03 -8.85
CA ASP A 555 41.04 34.18 -7.43
C ASP A 555 40.46 33.05 -6.58
N SER A 556 41.17 32.71 -5.53
CA SER A 556 40.70 31.72 -4.55
C SER A 556 40.86 32.32 -3.15
N GLU A 557 39.78 32.28 -2.38
CA GLU A 557 39.74 32.90 -1.07
C GLU A 557 39.22 31.92 -0.02
N SER A 558 39.82 31.97 1.18
CA SER A 558 39.43 31.11 2.30
C SER A 558 39.41 31.88 3.60
N HIS A 559 38.26 31.94 4.27
CA HIS A 559 38.09 32.60 5.56
C HIS A 559 37.80 31.60 6.65
N PHE A 560 38.55 31.63 7.73
CA PHE A 560 38.30 30.81 8.92
C PHE A 560 38.23 31.73 10.13
N HIS A 561 37.06 31.75 10.78
CA HIS A 561 36.84 32.64 11.93
C HIS A 561 37.38 32.10 13.25
N GLU A 562 37.68 30.81 13.30
CA GLU A 562 38.25 30.16 14.48
C GLU A 562 39.47 29.36 14.08
N ASP A 563 39.61 28.12 14.55
CA ASP A 563 40.78 27.31 14.30
C ASP A 563 40.84 26.77 12.87
N TYR A 564 41.97 26.90 12.23
CA TYR A 564 42.28 26.23 10.98
C TYR A 564 43.42 25.24 11.22
N LYS A 565 43.18 23.98 11.02
CA LYS A 565 44.13 22.90 11.28
C LYS A 565 44.35 22.04 10.05
N VAL A 566 45.61 21.90 9.65
CA VAL A 566 46.04 21.02 8.56
C VAL A 566 46.95 19.94 9.14
N LYS A 567 46.65 18.69 8.84
CA LYS A 567 47.51 17.55 9.16
C LYS A 567 47.86 16.81 7.86
N ILE A 568 49.10 16.63 7.59
CA ILE A 568 49.60 15.97 6.39
C ILE A 568 50.57 14.88 6.84
N ASP A 569 50.25 13.65 6.61
CA ASP A 569 51.10 12.51 6.98
C ASP A 569 52.11 12.18 5.85
N GLY A 570 52.03 12.86 4.75
CA GLY A 570 52.94 12.74 3.60
C GLY A 570 53.72 14.03 3.33
N ASN A 571 54.08 14.23 2.08
CA ASN A 571 54.78 15.45 1.67
C ASN A 571 53.82 16.61 1.54
N TYR A 572 54.26 17.78 1.90
CA TYR A 572 53.60 19.05 1.68
C TYR A 572 54.43 19.90 0.75
N GLU A 573 53.88 20.43 -0.30
CA GLU A 573 54.58 21.34 -1.20
C GLU A 573 53.64 22.54 -1.50
N GLU A 574 54.20 23.72 -1.37
CA GLU A 574 53.54 24.97 -1.67
C GLU A 574 54.38 25.79 -2.63
N ARG A 575 53.79 26.30 -3.71
CA ARG A 575 54.51 27.12 -4.70
C ARG A 575 53.72 28.39 -4.99
N VAL A 576 54.32 29.53 -4.75
CA VAL A 576 53.77 30.82 -5.10
C VAL A 576 54.64 31.41 -6.21
N HIS A 577 54.04 31.66 -7.35
CA HIS A 577 54.78 32.23 -8.52
C HIS A 577 54.69 33.74 -8.59
N GLY A 578 53.85 34.36 -7.80
CA GLY A 578 53.74 35.82 -7.70
C GLY A 578 54.21 36.33 -6.35
N ASP A 579 53.67 37.46 -5.94
CA ASP A 579 53.93 38.02 -4.63
C ASP A 579 53.22 37.26 -3.54
N GLY A 580 53.85 36.86 -2.50
CA GLY A 580 53.28 36.23 -1.33
C GLY A 580 53.23 37.18 -0.16
N PHE A 581 52.10 37.27 0.51
CA PHE A 581 51.98 38.10 1.72
C PHE A 581 51.39 37.25 2.85
N GLU A 582 52.10 37.21 3.97
CA GLU A 582 51.66 36.52 5.18
C GLU A 582 51.63 37.51 6.36
N LEU A 583 50.48 37.73 6.96
CA LEU A 583 50.35 38.55 8.15
C LEU A 583 49.90 37.66 9.32
N ASN A 584 50.66 37.68 10.39
CA ASN A 584 50.39 36.96 11.62
C ASN A 584 50.26 37.94 12.77
N GLU A 585 49.07 38.21 13.22
CA GLU A 585 48.86 39.14 14.35
C GLU A 585 48.93 38.42 15.69
N GLY A 586 49.04 37.13 15.71
CA GLY A 586 49.15 36.32 16.91
C GLY A 586 50.54 35.66 17.03
N TRP A 587 50.54 34.55 17.72
CA TRP A 587 51.74 33.75 17.88
C TRP A 587 51.90 32.77 16.73
N LYS A 588 53.07 32.72 16.13
CA LYS A 588 53.48 31.72 15.17
C LYS A 588 54.52 30.80 15.77
N ASN A 589 54.20 29.51 15.91
CA ASN A 589 55.16 28.51 16.37
C ASN A 589 55.43 27.52 15.24
N GLU A 590 56.70 27.33 14.96
CA GLU A 590 57.16 26.34 13.99
C GLU A 590 58.14 25.40 14.69
N MET A 591 57.85 24.08 14.60
CA MET A 591 58.74 23.08 15.16
C MET A 591 59.14 22.07 14.09
N PHE A 592 60.40 21.93 13.86
CA PHE A 592 60.93 20.93 12.93
C PHE A 592 61.73 19.91 13.73
N LEU A 593 61.35 18.65 13.63
CA LEU A 593 61.97 17.56 14.37
C LEU A 593 63.20 16.99 13.65
N PHE A 594 63.37 17.29 12.39
CA PHE A 594 64.49 16.78 11.59
C PHE A 594 65.28 17.92 10.96
N GLU A 595 64.94 18.28 9.74
CA GLU A 595 65.72 19.28 9.03
C GLU A 595 64.81 20.35 8.41
N LYS A 596 65.13 21.59 8.53
CA LYS A 596 64.56 22.71 7.80
C LYS A 596 65.59 23.32 6.90
N THR A 597 65.38 23.30 5.60
CA THR A 597 66.24 23.99 4.65
C THR A 597 65.49 25.17 4.03
N GLU A 598 66.07 26.33 4.10
CA GLU A 598 65.44 27.53 3.56
C GLU A 598 66.43 28.23 2.63
N THR A 599 66.04 28.44 1.38
CA THR A 599 66.88 29.04 0.36
C THR A 599 66.19 30.26 -0.23
N ASN A 600 66.75 31.42 -0.05
CA ASN A 600 66.24 32.65 -0.61
C ASN A 600 67.11 33.08 -1.76
N ILE A 601 66.50 33.28 -2.92
CA ILE A 601 67.20 33.79 -4.11
C ILE A 601 66.56 35.12 -4.45
N GLY A 602 67.15 36.17 -3.95
CA GLY A 602 66.62 37.52 -4.09
C GLY A 602 66.90 38.35 -2.84
N THR A 603 66.02 39.32 -2.60
CA THR A 603 66.22 40.20 -1.41
C THR A 603 65.31 39.70 -0.31
N LEU A 604 65.87 39.32 0.83
CA LEU A 604 65.13 39.05 2.04
C LEU A 604 65.20 40.26 2.95
N SER A 605 64.04 40.76 3.35
CA SER A 605 63.89 41.81 4.35
C SER A 605 62.98 41.33 5.47
N GLU A 606 63.48 41.35 6.68
CA GLU A 606 62.77 40.87 7.85
C GLU A 606 62.82 41.93 8.95
N THR A 607 61.64 42.32 9.44
CA THR A 607 61.53 43.29 10.53
C THR A 607 60.74 42.67 11.68
N ARG A 608 61.29 42.58 12.85
CA ARG A 608 60.69 42.04 14.05
C ARG A 608 60.52 43.11 15.10
N LEU A 609 59.28 43.35 15.50
CA LEU A 609 58.97 44.48 16.40
C LEU A 609 58.82 44.05 17.86
N LEU A 610 58.69 42.78 18.11
CA LEU A 610 58.48 42.23 19.45
C LEU A 610 59.50 41.14 19.77
N ASN A 611 59.27 40.36 20.83
CA ASN A 611 60.14 39.28 21.21
C ASN A 611 60.11 38.16 20.19
N PHE A 612 61.25 37.66 19.88
CA PHE A 612 61.43 36.53 19.00
C PHE A 612 62.31 35.49 19.69
N ASN A 613 61.83 34.28 19.76
CA ASN A 613 62.55 33.17 20.33
C ASN A 613 62.72 32.06 19.30
N GLU A 614 63.88 31.67 19.06
CA GLU A 614 64.19 30.56 18.18
C GLU A 614 65.16 29.62 18.91
N THR A 615 64.77 28.36 18.95
CA THR A 615 65.59 27.33 19.57
C THR A 615 65.88 26.26 18.54
N THR A 616 67.14 26.14 18.17
CA THR A 616 67.62 25.09 17.27
C THR A 616 68.36 24.05 18.07
N ILE A 617 67.88 22.85 18.05
CA ILE A 617 68.52 21.73 18.69
C ILE A 617 69.08 20.85 17.60
N GLY A 618 70.35 20.99 17.36
CA GLY A 618 71.01 20.35 16.22
C GLY A 618 72.02 21.28 15.58
N ILE A 619 72.18 21.17 14.29
CA ILE A 619 73.12 21.98 13.56
C ILE A 619 72.34 23.09 12.84
N PHE A 620 72.73 24.32 13.10
CA PHE A 620 72.20 25.47 12.39
C PHE A 620 73.28 25.99 11.41
N VAL A 621 72.95 26.07 10.16
CA VAL A 621 73.84 26.56 9.11
C VAL A 621 73.15 27.67 8.32
N GLU A 622 73.80 28.83 8.28
CA GLU A 622 73.31 29.94 7.44
C GLU A 622 74.37 30.35 6.45
N ILE A 623 73.99 30.36 5.20
CA ILE A 623 74.93 30.77 4.14
C ILE A 623 74.31 31.98 3.41
N THR A 624 74.97 33.11 3.44
CA THR A 624 74.56 34.31 2.73
C THR A 624 75.50 34.56 1.58
N LEU A 625 75.03 34.47 0.38
CA LEU A 625 75.88 34.65 -0.82
C LEU A 625 75.89 36.09 -1.32
N ALA A 626 75.11 36.94 -0.70
CA ALA A 626 75.06 38.34 -1.07
C ALA A 626 75.32 39.22 0.18
N PHE A 627 74.73 40.38 0.20
CA PHE A 627 74.84 41.28 1.33
C PHE A 627 73.76 41.06 2.34
N LYS A 628 74.11 40.92 3.61
CA LYS A 628 73.17 40.83 4.71
C LYS A 628 73.39 41.99 5.68
N LEU A 629 72.33 42.75 5.92
CA LEU A 629 72.33 43.79 6.95
C LEU A 629 71.48 43.33 8.09
N LEU A 630 72.05 43.20 9.26
CA LEU A 630 71.29 42.83 10.48
C LEU A 630 71.36 44.02 11.45
N VAL A 631 70.23 44.46 11.88
CA VAL A 631 70.09 45.50 12.89
C VAL A 631 69.29 44.92 14.06
N GLU A 632 69.88 44.76 15.17
CA GLU A 632 69.25 44.24 16.37
C GLU A 632 69.14 45.37 17.40
N MET A 633 67.94 45.49 17.93
CA MET A 633 67.60 46.53 18.90
C MET A 633 67.13 45.92 20.24
N GLY A 634 67.57 44.74 20.54
CA GLY A 634 67.22 44.04 21.77
C GLY A 634 68.45 43.32 22.37
N TRP A 635 68.15 42.31 23.20
CA TRP A 635 69.16 41.48 23.80
C TRP A 635 69.16 40.10 23.14
N GLN A 636 70.36 39.62 22.84
CA GLN A 636 70.52 38.30 22.30
C GLN A 636 71.38 37.44 23.25
N TYR A 637 70.92 36.26 23.55
CA TYR A 637 71.64 35.28 24.31
C TYR A 637 71.92 34.06 23.44
N THR A 638 73.15 33.59 23.54
CA THR A 638 73.55 32.37 22.85
C THR A 638 74.16 31.43 23.87
N ILE A 639 73.65 30.24 23.98
CA ILE A 639 74.18 29.21 24.86
C ILE A 639 74.58 28.03 23.98
N GLY A 640 75.83 27.68 24.07
CA GLY A 640 76.33 26.57 23.28
C GLY A 640 77.58 25.97 23.92
N SER A 641 77.76 24.70 23.59
CA SER A 641 78.94 23.99 24.10
C SER A 641 80.28 24.36 23.41
N GLU A 642 80.13 24.90 22.28
CA GLU A 642 81.27 25.25 21.49
C GLU A 642 80.99 26.50 20.67
N LEU A 643 81.69 27.50 20.87
CA LEU A 643 81.46 28.75 20.21
C LEU A 643 82.62 28.99 19.20
N THR A 644 82.36 28.56 18.01
CA THR A 644 83.24 28.80 16.92
C THR A 644 82.71 29.95 16.10
N GLU A 645 83.42 31.00 16.10
CA GLU A 645 82.83 32.12 15.48
C GLU A 645 83.72 32.77 14.47
N LEU A 646 83.08 33.16 13.42
CA LEU A 646 83.71 33.97 12.41
C LEU A 646 83.31 35.41 12.63
N ARG A 647 83.80 35.98 13.64
CA ARG A 647 83.37 37.30 14.03
C ARG A 647 83.92 38.41 13.15
N ALA A 648 84.70 38.04 12.27
CA ALA A 648 85.29 39.03 11.42
C ALA A 648 84.30 39.99 10.77
N ALA A 649 83.17 39.49 10.53
CA ALA A 649 82.18 40.31 9.88
C ALA A 649 81.31 41.11 10.84
N LYS A 650 81.10 40.61 11.98
CA LYS A 650 80.20 41.21 12.90
C LYS A 650 80.66 42.54 13.44
N ASN A 651 81.83 42.66 13.49
CA ASN A 651 82.38 43.75 14.12
C ASN A 651 82.41 45.05 13.39
N LYS A 652 81.73 45.07 12.38
CA LYS A 652 81.82 46.24 11.57
C LYS A 652 81.30 47.45 12.18
N PHE A 653 80.46 47.31 13.13
CA PHE A 653 79.88 48.49 13.77
C PHE A 653 80.62 48.89 15.01
N ILE A 654 81.49 48.09 15.44
CA ILE A 654 82.40 48.48 16.49
C ILE A 654 83.68 48.81 15.80
N LEU A 655 84.08 49.84 16.04
CA LEU A 655 84.95 50.40 15.05
C LEU A 655 86.38 50.38 15.34
N ASN A 656 86.75 50.09 16.49
CA ASN A 656 88.18 50.08 16.80
C ASN A 656 88.53 48.84 17.58
N GLU A 657 89.78 48.51 17.55
CA GLU A 657 90.28 47.28 18.17
C GLU A 657 90.20 47.32 19.68
N ASP A 658 90.26 48.46 20.25
CA ASP A 658 90.23 48.54 21.71
C ASP A 658 88.84 48.16 22.25
N GLU A 659 87.81 48.59 21.54
CA GLU A 659 86.45 48.20 21.92
C GLU A 659 86.22 46.75 21.70
N ILE A 660 86.78 46.17 20.68
CA ILE A 660 86.68 44.73 20.45
C ILE A 660 87.41 43.98 21.56
N THR A 661 88.55 44.44 21.94
CA THR A 661 89.36 43.82 22.99
C THR A 661 88.59 43.88 24.33
N ALA A 662 88.06 45.00 24.64
CA ALA A 662 87.27 45.17 25.86
C ALA A 662 86.03 44.23 25.90
N LEU A 663 85.42 44.13 24.77
CA LEU A 663 84.26 43.21 24.68
C LEU A 663 84.69 41.77 24.86
N LYS A 664 85.86 41.41 24.31
CA LYS A 664 86.38 40.07 24.51
C LYS A 664 86.71 39.81 25.96
N GLU A 665 87.33 40.76 26.60
CA GLU A 665 87.63 40.61 28.01
C GLU A 665 86.37 40.47 28.85
N LEU A 666 85.32 41.18 28.51
CA LEU A 666 84.08 41.07 29.24
C LEU A 666 83.46 39.71 29.07
N VAL A 667 83.45 39.20 27.87
CA VAL A 667 82.91 37.87 27.62
C VAL A 667 83.73 36.80 28.34
N VAL A 668 85.00 36.91 28.32
CA VAL A 668 85.85 35.95 29.02
C VAL A 668 85.67 36.06 30.53
N ALA A 669 85.45 37.22 31.02
CA ALA A 669 85.19 37.38 32.45
C ALA A 669 83.91 36.76 32.88
N ASP A 670 82.89 36.91 32.03
CA ASP A 670 81.64 36.26 32.29
C ASP A 670 81.77 34.76 32.23
N GLU A 671 82.50 34.26 31.30
CA GLU A 671 82.73 32.84 31.23
C GLU A 671 83.47 32.32 32.44
N LEU A 672 84.43 33.02 32.88
CA LEU A 672 85.11 32.63 34.07
C LEU A 672 84.22 32.71 35.30
N GLY A 673 83.36 33.70 35.31
CA GLY A 673 82.40 33.80 36.37
C GLY A 673 81.49 32.61 36.41
N LEU A 674 81.06 32.24 35.26
CA LEU A 674 80.22 31.08 35.19
C LEU A 674 80.94 29.85 35.58
N LEU A 675 82.14 29.73 35.12
CA LEU A 675 82.85 28.54 35.47
C LEU A 675 83.27 28.56 36.91
N GLY A 676 83.53 29.73 37.37
CA GLY A 676 83.98 29.85 38.69
C GLY A 676 82.91 29.59 39.72
N GLU A 677 81.83 30.06 39.42
CA GLU A 677 80.86 29.88 40.33
C GLU A 677 80.14 28.80 40.07
N THR A 678 80.11 28.24 39.29
CA THR A 678 79.47 27.29 38.96
C THR A 678 79.71 26.42 39.14
N ASN A 679 80.15 26.41 38.76
CA ASN A 679 79.99 25.80 39.08
C ASN A 679 78.76 26.09 39.07
N VAL A 680 78.21 26.53 38.51
CA VAL A 680 77.12 26.94 38.43
C VAL A 680 76.39 26.50 37.26
N LEU A 681 76.81 26.20 36.44
CA LEU A 681 76.12 25.78 35.44
C LEU A 681 76.88 24.99 34.70
N ASN A 682 77.65 24.48 34.81
CA ASN A 682 78.47 23.84 34.25
C ASN A 682 78.49 23.14 33.77
N VAL A 683 78.48 23.33 33.63
CA VAL A 683 78.73 23.04 33.06
C VAL A 683 78.39 22.65 32.58
N THR A 684 77.93 22.44 32.70
CA THR A 684 77.64 22.09 32.29
C THR A 684 76.96 21.57 32.53
N GLN A 685 76.62 21.33 32.95
CA GLN A 685 76.17 20.93 33.04
C GLN A 685 75.67 21.14 33.75
N GLN A 686 75.81 21.53 34.09
CA GLN A 686 75.59 21.74 34.74
C GLN A 686 74.92 22.64 34.65
N PHE A 687 74.16 22.90 34.26
CA PHE A 687 73.59 23.70 34.16
C PHE A 687 72.48 23.83 33.66
N LEU A 688 71.86 23.64 33.76
CA LEU A 688 70.90 23.83 33.61
C LEU A 688 70.29 23.23 34.24
N ALA A 689 70.60 22.72 34.88
CA ALA A 689 70.22 22.21 35.53
C ALA A 689 70.10 22.93 36.41
N VAL A 690 70.22 23.51 36.70
CA VAL A 690 70.24 24.09 37.50
C VAL A 690 69.37 24.90 37.79
N GLN A 691 68.81 25.03 38.06
CA GLN A 691 68.10 25.62 38.36
C GLN A 691 67.30 25.95 37.98
N GLN A 692 67.26 25.72 37.96
CA GLN A 692 66.86 25.95 37.47
C GLN A 692 66.33 26.73 37.12
N ASN A 693 66.55 27.16 37.17
CA ASN A 693 66.26 27.90 36.72
C ASN A 693 65.92 28.22 35.73
N GLN A 694 65.82 27.61 35.25
CA GLN A 694 65.61 27.66 34.29
C GLN A 694 65.53 27.09 33.48
N MET A 695 65.98 26.83 33.55
CA MET A 695 66.09 26.27 32.71
C MET A 695 65.80 25.39 32.76
N VAL A 696 65.78 24.74 33.21
CA VAL A 696 65.96 24.09 32.92
C VAL A 696 65.62 23.70 32.52
N LEU A 697 66.10 23.58 32.47
CA LEU A 697 66.18 23.18 31.92
C LEU A 697 65.33 22.98 31.74
N ASN A 698 65.43 22.63 32.32
CA ASN A 698 65.16 22.34 32.14
C ASN A 698 64.62 22.18 32.13
N GLN A 699 64.68 21.47 32.70
CA GLN A 699 65.03 21.18 32.64
C GLN A 699 64.46 21.08 32.60
N VAL A 700 64.64 20.73 33.11
CA VAL A 700 65.04 20.60 33.07
C VAL A 700 64.53 20.65 33.09
N PHE A 701 64.52 20.31 33.48
CA PHE A 701 65.01 20.42 33.61
C PHE A 701 64.81 20.58 33.56
N VAL A 702 64.88 20.40 33.65
CA VAL A 702 65.60 20.19 33.60
C VAL A 702 65.80 19.89 34.32
N ALA A 703 65.62 19.20 35.27
CA ALA A 703 66.04 18.62 35.94
C ALA A 703 66.21 18.82 36.82
N GLY A 704 66.00 18.67 37.61
CA GLY A 704 66.18 18.74 38.35
C GLY A 704 66.30 18.64 39.13
N ASP A 705 65.83 18.32 39.91
CA ASP A 705 66.24 18.31 40.69
C ASP A 705 67.13 18.00 40.77
N GLN A 706 67.67 17.94 40.39
CA GLN A 706 68.64 17.91 40.40
C GLN A 706 69.14 18.60 39.80
N ASN A 707 69.17 18.74 39.58
CA ASN A 707 69.88 19.26 39.00
C ASN A 707 70.42 19.52 38.50
N ASN A 708 70.72 19.44 37.80
CA ASN A 708 71.66 19.92 37.17
C ASN A 708 72.17 20.04 36.19
N VAL A 709 71.96 20.21 35.49
CA VAL A 709 72.73 20.50 34.51
C VAL A 709 73.92 19.99 34.57
N VAL A 710 74.33 19.29 34.96
CA VAL A 710 75.49 18.83 35.11
C VAL A 710 76.47 18.98 34.21
N GLY A 711 76.95 19.44 34.13
CA GLY A 711 77.86 19.51 33.57
C GLY A 711 78.24 18.99 32.77
N ALA A 712 78.09 18.90 32.61
CA ALA A 712 78.23 18.45 31.70
C ALA A 712 77.64 17.30 31.78
N ARG A 713 77.16 16.84 32.54
CA ARG A 713 76.61 15.80 32.40
C ARG A 713 75.95 15.41 33.42
N GLN A 714 75.03 15.14 33.54
CA GLN A 714 74.44 14.63 34.14
C GLN A 714 73.73 15.18 34.78
N ALA A 715 73.35 15.86 34.79
CA ALA A 715 72.71 16.42 35.32
C ALA A 715 71.67 16.67 34.81
N VAL A 716 71.69 17.17 34.42
CA VAL A 716 70.67 17.39 33.96
C VAL A 716 70.18 16.28 33.56
N VAL A 717 70.39 15.38 34.22
CA VAL A 717 69.96 14.23 33.94
C VAL A 717 69.62 13.70 35.04
N ALA A 718 69.97 13.87 35.72
CA ALA A 718 69.82 13.27 36.66
C ALA A 718 68.69 12.93 37.07
N ASP A 719 68.15 12.92 37.03
CA ASP A 719 67.29 12.51 37.22
C ASP A 719 66.83 12.17 36.39
N ASN A 720 67.32 12.00 35.61
CA ASN A 720 67.69 11.64 34.80
C ASN A 720 67.62 11.98 33.79
N ASN A 721 68.06 12.49 33.24
CA ASN A 721 68.51 12.87 32.39
C ASN A 721 68.95 13.94 32.05
N VAL A 722 69.30 14.48 31.60
CA VAL A 722 70.12 15.30 31.46
C VAL A 722 70.51 16.11 30.55
N ILE A 723 71.19 16.61 30.38
CA ILE A 723 71.74 17.29 29.34
C ILE A 723 72.98 16.71 29.11
N GLY A 724 73.31 16.02 28.95
CA GLY A 724 74.50 15.52 28.83
C GLY A 724 75.03 15.49 27.64
N ALA A 725 75.67 15.04 27.40
CA ALA A 725 76.37 14.89 26.36
C ALA A 725 75.61 14.97 25.24
N ALA A 726 75.26 15.47 24.98
CA ALA A 726 75.08 15.80 23.83
C ALA A 726 74.08 15.11 23.14
N GLU A 727 74.14 14.55 22.21
CA GLU A 727 73.11 14.25 21.34
C GLU A 727 72.21 13.24 21.86
N ASN A 728 72.65 12.43 22.58
CA ASN A 728 71.78 11.38 22.90
C ASN A 728 70.66 11.71 23.83
N ARG A 729 70.79 12.84 24.49
CA ARG A 729 69.88 13.16 25.39
C ARG A 729 68.63 13.44 24.88
N ILE A 730 68.54 14.14 23.95
CA ILE A 730 67.33 14.49 23.36
C ILE A 730 66.67 13.32 22.71
N VAL A 731 67.49 12.50 22.18
CA VAL A 731 67.00 11.26 21.62
C VAL A 731 66.33 10.42 22.66
N ALA A 732 66.94 10.38 23.80
CA ALA A 732 66.30 9.59 24.86
C ALA A 732 64.98 10.15 25.28
N VAL A 733 64.83 11.43 25.21
CA VAL A 733 63.51 12.00 25.52
C VAL A 733 62.46 11.67 24.47
N VAL A 734 62.87 11.57 23.24
CA VAL A 734 61.96 11.22 22.17
C VAL A 734 61.53 9.77 22.30
N ASP A 735 62.40 8.91 22.70
CA ASP A 735 62.04 7.54 22.86
C ASP A 735 61.07 7.32 24.01
N VAL A 736 61.02 8.20 24.93
CA VAL A 736 60.07 8.11 26.02
C VAL A 736 58.70 8.62 25.61
N ILE A 737 58.67 9.42 24.63
CA ILE A 737 57.41 9.88 24.09
C ILE A 737 57.12 9.17 22.79
#